data_741367df8fd327fd42da9d458b63b039
#
_entry.id   741367df8fd327fd42da9d458b63b039
#
_cell.length_a   1.000
_cell.length_b   1.000
_cell.length_c   1.000
_cell.angle_alpha   90.00
_cell.angle_beta   90.00
_cell.angle_gamma   90.00
#
_symmetry.space_group_name_H-M   'P 1'
#
loop_
_entity.id
_entity.type
_entity.pdbx_description
1 polymer ?
#
loop_
_entity_poly.entity_id
_entity_poly.type
_entity_poly.pdbx_seq_one_letter_code
_entity_poly.pdbx_strand_id
1 'polypeptide(L)'
;MNAEKVFDEFEKYLHRRFPERRTAVDYLSDLRQFRRVCQKEWREIDMHDIDGFVDQQRAKKLKPATVRRRVAALKTFFDFMAEESNDLSWTNPARYKRHAGKPEKRLPRDLHDDDLERVWQEISSSRDRAWFALMVRGGLRVGEVAGLKLADILDKPEGERPARIRVKGKGQKERVALLSADAYAVLSAWQAERGASELNHLFLNERRQPLKANGIGWLLKQYGQAAGFHLSAHQLRHTFARQLTEAGMPITSLGKLLGHSQITTTQIYTAGADPKLAQAYQEAMSRVERAKLPLAKPESLPQSAKPPLQPIRERAESPAPNWEDWGIHLPQAIRQASLDYIKRRWLAWPADKRRNRALNLLVEIKNLWDWFLEQRPITQPGEVGLKDLWAYQTDQLEKEYAAGTINRRMDYVLGIIRELAERDVAVDQSVFRVRYLPRPESLPKHLTEEESQRLENFIRERLNSSDVNQRLENACLLVMLHSGLRAGECVDLRLQDLDLAGQRLIIRQGKGQRDRLVYLSENACQAVQRYLSAQDSQRQPGDFVWLQKNGEPLSTAYLRYHVAGLGSAVGIEHLHPHRLRHTCATRLLNAGMDIVQIQHLLGHENLSTTMIYARVQDATVEADYRKFTNQIERQQIPLSTTPIALDSWPTQVVNVQFAIDNSV
;
A
#
# COMPACT_ATOMS: atom_id res chain seq x y z
N MET A 1 -42.28 -10.43 3.67
CA MET A 1 -42.12 -9.08 4.31
C MET A 1 -42.50 -8.04 3.26
N ASN A 2 -43.41 -7.10 3.59
CA ASN A 2 -43.85 -6.07 2.63
C ASN A 2 -42.64 -5.29 2.11
N ALA A 3 -42.53 -5.11 0.80
CA ALA A 3 -41.37 -4.48 0.14
C ALA A 3 -41.06 -3.07 0.66
N GLU A 4 -42.07 -2.29 1.02
CA GLU A 4 -41.89 -0.95 1.62
C GLU A 4 -41.22 -1.04 3.00
N LYS A 5 -41.65 -1.97 3.85
CA LYS A 5 -41.08 -2.16 5.18
C LYS A 5 -39.58 -2.54 5.12
N VAL A 6 -39.19 -3.32 4.10
CA VAL A 6 -37.79 -3.68 3.87
C VAL A 6 -36.96 -2.46 3.47
N PHE A 7 -37.49 -1.57 2.65
CA PHE A 7 -36.84 -0.33 2.26
C PHE A 7 -36.62 0.60 3.45
N ASP A 8 -37.61 0.76 4.33
CA ASP A 8 -37.52 1.62 5.51
C ASP A 8 -36.47 1.09 6.52
N GLU A 9 -36.47 -0.24 6.73
CA GLU A 9 -35.46 -0.84 7.62
C GLU A 9 -34.05 -0.73 7.01
N PHE A 10 -33.91 -0.90 5.69
CA PHE A 10 -32.63 -0.72 5.03
C PHE A 10 -32.18 0.75 5.04
N GLU A 11 -33.08 1.72 4.93
CA GLU A 11 -32.77 3.14 5.08
C GLU A 11 -32.22 3.45 6.49
N LYS A 12 -32.85 2.93 7.54
CA LYS A 12 -32.36 3.03 8.92
C LYS A 12 -30.98 2.40 9.08
N TYR A 13 -30.78 1.20 8.50
CA TYR A 13 -29.48 0.51 8.49
C TYR A 13 -28.41 1.36 7.80
N LEU A 14 -28.71 1.94 6.64
CA LEU A 14 -27.78 2.80 5.92
C LEU A 14 -27.40 4.05 6.71
N HIS A 15 -28.36 4.69 7.39
CA HIS A 15 -28.08 5.86 8.24
C HIS A 15 -27.22 5.54 9.45
N ARG A 16 -27.36 4.34 10.05
CA ARG A 16 -26.48 3.86 11.13
C ARG A 16 -25.07 3.58 10.62
N ARG A 17 -24.94 2.95 9.45
CA ARG A 17 -23.68 2.51 8.88
C ARG A 17 -22.92 3.63 8.16
N PHE A 18 -23.64 4.55 7.53
CA PHE A 18 -23.13 5.68 6.76
C PHE A 18 -23.82 6.96 7.23
N PRO A 19 -23.37 7.56 8.33
CA PRO A 19 -23.97 8.79 8.87
C PRO A 19 -23.88 9.98 7.89
N GLU A 20 -23.08 9.90 6.85
CA GLU A 20 -23.05 10.87 5.76
C GLU A 20 -24.22 10.62 4.81
N ARG A 21 -25.20 11.50 4.80
CA ARG A 21 -26.49 11.41 4.09
C ARG A 21 -26.41 11.05 2.60
N ARG A 22 -25.32 11.41 1.90
CA ARG A 22 -25.21 11.22 0.44
C ARG A 22 -25.10 9.77 0.02
N THR A 23 -24.34 8.95 0.72
CA THR A 23 -24.17 7.53 0.39
C THR A 23 -25.47 6.75 0.56
N ALA A 24 -26.25 7.04 1.62
CA ALA A 24 -27.56 6.44 1.84
C ALA A 24 -28.53 6.80 0.71
N VAL A 25 -28.62 8.08 0.33
CA VAL A 25 -29.48 8.56 -0.76
C VAL A 25 -29.12 7.92 -2.11
N ASP A 26 -27.81 7.85 -2.41
CA ASP A 26 -27.34 7.24 -3.67
C ASP A 26 -27.66 5.73 -3.72
N TYR A 27 -27.49 5.00 -2.62
CA TYR A 27 -27.79 3.57 -2.55
C TYR A 27 -29.29 3.28 -2.67
N LEU A 28 -30.11 4.04 -1.96
CA LEU A 28 -31.58 3.94 -2.08
C LEU A 28 -32.06 4.25 -3.51
N SER A 29 -31.49 5.27 -4.14
CA SER A 29 -31.79 5.60 -5.54
C SER A 29 -31.42 4.45 -6.50
N ASP A 30 -30.24 3.84 -6.31
CA ASP A 30 -29.78 2.71 -7.13
C ASP A 30 -30.66 1.47 -6.94
N LEU A 31 -31.06 1.20 -5.69
CA LEU A 31 -31.96 0.10 -5.39
C LEU A 31 -33.35 0.28 -6.00
N ARG A 32 -33.91 1.52 -5.95
CA ARG A 32 -35.16 1.83 -6.63
C ARG A 32 -35.07 1.63 -8.15
N GLN A 33 -33.91 1.95 -8.76
CA GLN A 33 -33.69 1.68 -10.19
C GLN A 33 -33.63 0.17 -10.51
N PHE A 34 -33.02 -0.63 -9.64
CA PHE A 34 -33.02 -2.06 -9.77
C PHE A 34 -34.45 -2.62 -9.70
N ARG A 35 -35.23 -2.18 -8.72
CA ARG A 35 -36.61 -2.62 -8.52
C ARG A 35 -37.53 -2.32 -9.71
N ARG A 36 -37.28 -1.24 -10.46
CA ARG A 36 -38.01 -0.93 -11.70
C ARG A 36 -37.77 -1.94 -12.82
N VAL A 37 -36.65 -2.63 -12.79
CA VAL A 37 -36.24 -3.61 -13.80
C VAL A 37 -36.60 -5.04 -13.35
N CYS A 38 -36.40 -5.34 -12.08
CA CYS A 38 -36.65 -6.66 -11.51
C CYS A 38 -37.78 -6.57 -10.47
N GLN A 39 -38.95 -7.14 -10.78
CA GLN A 39 -40.13 -7.11 -9.93
C GLN A 39 -40.34 -8.39 -9.10
N LYS A 40 -39.43 -9.37 -9.20
CA LYS A 40 -39.45 -10.58 -8.37
C LYS A 40 -39.43 -10.25 -6.87
N GLU A 41 -39.97 -11.13 -6.05
CA GLU A 41 -39.77 -11.00 -4.60
C GLU A 41 -38.28 -11.03 -4.25
N TRP A 42 -37.89 -10.23 -3.22
CA TRP A 42 -36.48 -10.05 -2.88
C TRP A 42 -35.71 -11.35 -2.62
N ARG A 43 -36.41 -12.38 -2.10
CA ARG A 43 -35.82 -13.69 -1.82
C ARG A 43 -35.67 -14.58 -3.03
N GLU A 44 -36.42 -14.31 -4.11
CA GLU A 44 -36.40 -15.06 -5.35
C GLU A 44 -35.37 -14.53 -6.35
N ILE A 45 -34.78 -13.40 -6.04
CA ILE A 45 -33.75 -12.78 -6.90
C ILE A 45 -32.48 -13.62 -6.82
N ASP A 46 -32.04 -14.08 -7.98
CA ASP A 46 -30.81 -14.84 -8.15
C ASP A 46 -29.67 -14.01 -8.80
N MET A 47 -28.53 -14.66 -9.03
CA MET A 47 -27.38 -13.98 -9.65
C MET A 47 -27.62 -13.60 -11.11
N HIS A 48 -28.50 -14.29 -11.83
CA HIS A 48 -28.81 -14.02 -13.24
C HIS A 48 -29.69 -12.77 -13.37
N ASP A 49 -30.56 -12.50 -12.41
CA ASP A 49 -31.32 -11.25 -12.34
C ASP A 49 -30.37 -10.05 -12.19
N ILE A 50 -29.31 -10.21 -11.39
CA ILE A 50 -28.26 -9.18 -11.24
C ILE A 50 -27.45 -9.04 -12.52
N ASP A 51 -27.07 -10.16 -13.20
CA ASP A 51 -26.39 -10.12 -14.49
C ASP A 51 -27.25 -9.35 -15.52
N GLY A 52 -28.53 -9.68 -15.66
CA GLY A 52 -29.46 -9.01 -16.57
C GLY A 52 -29.58 -7.50 -16.30
N PHE A 53 -29.64 -7.10 -15.01
CA PHE A 53 -29.62 -5.68 -14.66
C PHE A 53 -28.32 -5.00 -15.07
N VAL A 54 -27.16 -5.62 -14.80
CA VAL A 54 -25.85 -5.07 -15.17
C VAL A 54 -25.71 -4.92 -16.68
N ASP A 55 -26.14 -5.92 -17.45
CA ASP A 55 -26.09 -5.88 -18.91
C ASP A 55 -27.00 -4.77 -19.48
N GLN A 56 -28.20 -4.59 -18.91
CA GLN A 56 -29.05 -3.44 -19.24
C GLN A 56 -28.38 -2.09 -18.94
N GLN A 57 -27.66 -1.97 -17.81
CA GLN A 57 -26.95 -0.73 -17.49
C GLN A 57 -25.80 -0.46 -18.49
N ARG A 58 -25.11 -1.53 -18.92
CA ARG A 58 -24.05 -1.43 -19.93
C ARG A 58 -24.62 -1.08 -21.31
N ALA A 59 -25.75 -1.69 -21.69
CA ALA A 59 -26.46 -1.34 -22.94
C ALA A 59 -26.89 0.13 -22.98
N LYS A 60 -27.25 0.71 -21.83
CA LYS A 60 -27.51 2.16 -21.69
C LYS A 60 -26.24 3.02 -21.71
N LYS A 61 -25.06 2.45 -22.00
CA LYS A 61 -23.74 3.12 -22.07
C LYS A 61 -23.38 3.90 -20.79
N LEU A 62 -23.84 3.44 -19.63
CA LEU A 62 -23.46 4.08 -18.37
C LEU A 62 -21.98 3.89 -18.07
N LYS A 63 -21.39 4.89 -17.41
CA LYS A 63 -19.98 4.84 -17.02
C LYS A 63 -19.70 3.63 -16.12
N PRO A 64 -18.60 2.88 -16.31
CA PRO A 64 -18.26 1.70 -15.50
C PRO A 64 -18.29 1.96 -14.00
N ALA A 65 -17.87 3.15 -13.55
CA ALA A 65 -17.94 3.55 -12.15
C ALA A 65 -19.37 3.60 -11.60
N THR A 66 -20.36 4.05 -12.43
CA THR A 66 -21.77 4.10 -12.06
C THR A 66 -22.33 2.67 -11.90
N VAL A 67 -22.00 1.78 -12.85
CA VAL A 67 -22.43 0.36 -12.78
C VAL A 67 -21.84 -0.31 -11.51
N ARG A 68 -20.57 -0.09 -11.24
CA ARG A 68 -19.90 -0.62 -10.03
C ARG A 68 -20.55 -0.11 -8.73
N ARG A 69 -20.92 1.17 -8.67
CA ARG A 69 -21.61 1.75 -7.50
C ARG A 69 -22.98 1.07 -7.31
N ARG A 70 -23.75 0.86 -8.40
CA ARG A 70 -25.03 0.17 -8.35
C ARG A 70 -24.91 -1.28 -7.85
N VAL A 71 -23.91 -2.00 -8.35
CA VAL A 71 -23.62 -3.36 -7.86
C VAL A 71 -23.23 -3.34 -6.37
N ALA A 72 -22.48 -2.34 -5.92
CA ALA A 72 -22.11 -2.18 -4.50
C ALA A 72 -23.36 -1.90 -3.65
N ALA A 73 -24.30 -1.08 -4.11
CA ALA A 73 -25.56 -0.81 -3.44
C ALA A 73 -26.41 -2.08 -3.31
N LEU A 74 -26.55 -2.86 -4.41
CA LEU A 74 -27.25 -4.16 -4.39
C LEU A 74 -26.58 -5.13 -3.43
N LYS A 75 -25.24 -5.25 -3.50
CA LYS A 75 -24.52 -6.12 -2.57
C LYS A 75 -24.79 -5.75 -1.11
N THR A 76 -24.74 -4.47 -0.77
CA THR A 76 -24.99 -4.01 0.59
C THR A 76 -26.42 -4.28 1.05
N PHE A 77 -27.40 -4.14 0.14
CA PHE A 77 -28.79 -4.45 0.40
C PHE A 77 -29.00 -5.94 0.67
N PHE A 78 -28.47 -6.80 -0.17
CA PHE A 78 -28.61 -8.24 0.00
C PHE A 78 -27.78 -8.79 1.16
N ASP A 79 -26.66 -8.15 1.55
CA ASP A 79 -25.96 -8.45 2.79
C ASP A 79 -26.84 -8.11 4.02
N PHE A 80 -27.51 -6.94 4.01
CA PHE A 80 -28.49 -6.56 5.02
C PHE A 80 -29.65 -7.56 5.10
N MET A 81 -30.22 -7.95 3.97
CA MET A 81 -31.30 -8.96 3.92
C MET A 81 -30.87 -10.31 4.49
N ALA A 82 -29.62 -10.71 4.26
CA ALA A 82 -29.05 -11.94 4.81
C ALA A 82 -28.89 -11.86 6.34
N GLU A 83 -28.46 -10.68 6.85
CA GLU A 83 -28.32 -10.44 8.29
C GLU A 83 -29.68 -10.44 9.02
N GLU A 84 -30.72 -9.84 8.41
CA GLU A 84 -32.06 -9.72 9.01
C GLU A 84 -32.92 -11.00 8.87
N SER A 85 -32.62 -11.87 7.89
CA SER A 85 -33.49 -13.03 7.61
C SER A 85 -33.39 -14.16 8.63
N ASN A 86 -32.36 -14.21 9.45
CA ASN A 86 -31.99 -15.36 10.30
C ASN A 86 -31.93 -16.72 9.54
N ASP A 87 -31.99 -16.67 8.21
CA ASP A 87 -31.92 -17.83 7.34
C ASP A 87 -30.47 -18.05 6.91
N LEU A 88 -29.82 -19.02 7.52
CA LEU A 88 -28.42 -19.36 7.27
C LEU A 88 -28.20 -19.95 5.87
N SER A 89 -29.24 -20.44 5.20
CA SER A 89 -29.16 -21.04 3.86
C SER A 89 -29.17 -19.98 2.74
N TRP A 90 -29.70 -18.79 3.02
CA TRP A 90 -29.85 -17.75 2.01
C TRP A 90 -28.53 -17.02 1.71
N THR A 91 -28.14 -16.98 0.45
CA THR A 91 -26.87 -16.35 0.01
C THR A 91 -27.13 -15.08 -0.79
N ASN A 92 -26.27 -14.09 -0.60
CA ASN A 92 -26.34 -12.83 -1.37
C ASN A 92 -26.13 -13.08 -2.87
N PRO A 93 -27.11 -12.80 -3.74
CA PRO A 93 -26.99 -12.99 -5.18
C PRO A 93 -26.05 -11.98 -5.85
N ALA A 94 -25.81 -10.82 -5.24
CA ALA A 94 -24.98 -9.77 -5.81
C ALA A 94 -23.47 -10.02 -5.51
N ARG A 95 -22.80 -10.74 -6.40
CA ARG A 95 -21.36 -11.06 -6.29
C ARG A 95 -20.51 -9.97 -6.93
N TYR A 96 -19.88 -9.13 -6.14
CA TYR A 96 -19.13 -7.96 -6.62
C TYR A 96 -18.05 -8.30 -7.67
N LYS A 97 -17.29 -9.38 -7.48
CA LYS A 97 -16.25 -9.82 -8.44
C LYS A 97 -16.82 -10.22 -9.81
N ARG A 98 -18.03 -10.77 -9.85
CA ARG A 98 -18.71 -11.18 -11.09
C ARG A 98 -19.32 -9.97 -11.81
N HIS A 99 -20.10 -9.17 -11.09
CA HIS A 99 -20.99 -8.16 -11.67
C HIS A 99 -20.33 -6.79 -11.87
N ALA A 100 -19.37 -6.41 -11.00
CA ALA A 100 -18.80 -5.07 -11.01
C ALA A 100 -17.69 -4.83 -12.05
N GLY A 101 -17.12 -5.89 -12.63
CA GLY A 101 -15.99 -5.81 -13.57
C GLY A 101 -14.71 -5.26 -12.91
N LYS A 102 -13.59 -5.28 -13.62
CA LYS A 102 -12.34 -4.67 -13.17
C LYS A 102 -12.42 -3.15 -13.32
N PRO A 103 -11.90 -2.35 -12.34
CA PRO A 103 -11.81 -0.91 -12.51
C PRO A 103 -10.82 -0.56 -13.62
N GLU A 104 -11.21 0.31 -14.53
CA GLU A 104 -10.25 0.94 -15.44
C GLU A 104 -9.32 1.83 -14.61
N LYS A 105 -8.03 1.58 -14.68
CA LYS A 105 -7.00 2.50 -14.16
C LYS A 105 -6.84 3.62 -15.19
N ARG A 106 -7.53 4.73 -14.97
CA ARG A 106 -7.30 5.95 -15.75
C ARG A 106 -6.18 6.75 -15.09
N LEU A 107 -5.28 7.28 -15.91
CA LEU A 107 -4.30 8.26 -15.45
C LEU A 107 -5.03 9.51 -14.94
N PRO A 108 -4.47 10.20 -13.92
CA PRO A 108 -5.00 11.48 -13.48
C PRO A 108 -5.08 12.45 -14.65
N ARG A 109 -6.17 13.20 -14.74
CA ARG A 109 -6.31 14.31 -15.68
C ARG A 109 -5.97 15.60 -14.93
N ASP A 110 -4.70 15.85 -14.78
CA ASP A 110 -4.17 17.11 -14.29
C ASP A 110 -4.15 18.17 -15.39
N LEU A 111 -3.92 19.40 -15.03
CA LEU A 111 -3.78 20.54 -15.96
C LEU A 111 -2.30 20.76 -16.22
N HIS A 112 -1.96 21.11 -17.46
CA HIS A 112 -0.69 21.74 -17.76
C HIS A 112 -0.60 23.12 -17.11
N ASP A 113 0.60 23.62 -16.89
CA ASP A 113 0.79 24.90 -16.19
C ASP A 113 0.26 26.06 -17.02
N ASP A 114 0.38 26.01 -18.36
CA ASP A 114 -0.23 26.97 -19.29
C ASP A 114 -1.76 27.02 -19.21
N ASP A 115 -2.39 25.84 -19.01
CA ASP A 115 -3.85 25.75 -18.82
C ASP A 115 -4.27 26.40 -17.50
N LEU A 116 -3.47 26.18 -16.45
CA LEU A 116 -3.69 26.78 -15.14
C LEU A 116 -3.65 28.31 -15.20
N GLU A 117 -2.67 28.85 -15.93
CA GLU A 117 -2.51 30.28 -16.15
C GLU A 117 -3.70 30.86 -16.90
N ARG A 118 -4.13 30.23 -18.00
CA ARG A 118 -5.32 30.68 -18.78
C ARG A 118 -6.55 30.73 -17.88
N VAL A 119 -6.79 29.72 -17.03
CA VAL A 119 -7.92 29.80 -16.09
C VAL A 119 -7.75 30.90 -15.07
N TRP A 120 -6.54 31.13 -14.56
CA TRP A 120 -6.27 32.20 -13.59
C TRP A 120 -6.59 33.57 -14.15
N GLN A 121 -6.29 33.83 -15.43
CA GLN A 121 -6.60 35.12 -16.14
C GLN A 121 -8.11 35.35 -16.27
N GLU A 122 -8.91 34.30 -16.46
CA GLU A 122 -10.35 34.39 -16.57
C GLU A 122 -11.06 34.70 -15.22
N ILE A 123 -10.40 34.51 -14.09
CA ILE A 123 -10.96 34.71 -12.77
C ILE A 123 -10.78 36.17 -12.36
N SER A 124 -11.82 36.99 -12.46
CA SER A 124 -11.81 38.41 -12.06
C SER A 124 -12.14 38.61 -10.57
N SER A 125 -12.97 37.74 -9.98
CA SER A 125 -13.45 37.86 -8.58
C SER A 125 -12.34 37.48 -7.58
N SER A 126 -12.06 38.35 -6.60
CA SER A 126 -11.14 38.10 -5.50
C SER A 126 -11.54 36.88 -4.67
N ARG A 127 -12.85 36.69 -4.43
CA ARG A 127 -13.41 35.49 -3.80
C ARG A 127 -13.02 34.22 -4.56
N ASP A 128 -13.20 34.28 -5.88
CA ASP A 128 -13.02 33.09 -6.70
C ASP A 128 -11.53 32.79 -6.89
N ARG A 129 -10.69 33.81 -6.97
CA ARG A 129 -9.22 33.65 -6.89
C ARG A 129 -8.79 32.99 -5.58
N ALA A 130 -9.37 33.38 -4.45
CA ALA A 130 -9.00 32.83 -3.14
C ALA A 130 -9.34 31.37 -3.01
N TRP A 131 -10.57 30.93 -3.33
CA TRP A 131 -10.86 29.47 -3.24
C TRP A 131 -10.12 28.66 -4.32
N PHE A 132 -9.85 29.25 -5.48
CA PHE A 132 -9.05 28.59 -6.51
C PHE A 132 -7.60 28.38 -6.03
N ALA A 133 -6.98 29.38 -5.43
CA ALA A 133 -5.64 29.30 -4.84
C ALA A 133 -5.56 28.22 -3.75
N LEU A 134 -6.58 28.12 -2.88
CA LEU A 134 -6.66 27.07 -1.86
C LEU A 134 -6.69 25.66 -2.48
N MET A 135 -7.32 25.49 -3.64
CA MET A 135 -7.38 24.20 -4.32
C MET A 135 -6.07 23.86 -5.04
N VAL A 136 -5.44 24.85 -5.71
CA VAL A 136 -4.24 24.65 -6.53
C VAL A 136 -2.96 24.66 -5.70
N ARG A 137 -2.88 25.44 -4.64
CA ARG A 137 -1.67 25.59 -3.78
C ARG A 137 -1.78 24.94 -2.42
N GLY A 138 -3.01 24.70 -1.94
CA GLY A 138 -3.26 23.98 -0.68
C GLY A 138 -3.78 22.54 -0.88
N GLY A 139 -4.13 22.16 -2.11
CA GLY A 139 -4.63 20.82 -2.42
C GLY A 139 -5.97 20.48 -1.76
N LEU A 140 -6.79 21.48 -1.41
CA LEU A 140 -8.07 21.25 -0.74
C LEU A 140 -9.11 20.65 -1.69
N ARG A 141 -9.99 19.81 -1.16
CA ARG A 141 -11.17 19.31 -1.89
C ARG A 141 -12.24 20.42 -1.95
N VAL A 142 -13.05 20.42 -2.99
CA VAL A 142 -14.13 21.41 -3.15
C VAL A 142 -15.07 21.46 -1.95
N GLY A 143 -15.39 20.32 -1.35
CA GLY A 143 -16.22 20.27 -0.13
C GLY A 143 -15.50 20.80 1.11
N GLU A 144 -14.19 20.63 1.18
CA GLU A 144 -13.34 21.18 2.25
C GLU A 144 -13.32 22.71 2.14
N VAL A 145 -13.10 23.26 0.94
CA VAL A 145 -13.13 24.71 0.67
C VAL A 145 -14.48 25.32 1.01
N ALA A 146 -15.58 24.70 0.56
CA ALA A 146 -16.94 25.19 0.81
C ALA A 146 -17.30 25.21 2.31
N GLY A 147 -16.71 24.31 3.10
CA GLY A 147 -16.95 24.20 4.54
C GLY A 147 -16.06 25.06 5.42
N LEU A 148 -15.06 25.76 4.87
CA LEU A 148 -14.11 26.54 5.66
C LEU A 148 -14.80 27.69 6.39
N LYS A 149 -14.38 27.90 7.63
CA LYS A 149 -14.78 29.03 8.48
C LYS A 149 -13.59 29.96 8.73
N LEU A 150 -13.84 31.17 9.15
CA LEU A 150 -12.78 32.15 9.50
C LEU A 150 -11.85 31.62 10.59
N ALA A 151 -12.40 30.92 11.59
CA ALA A 151 -11.66 30.32 12.69
C ALA A 151 -10.81 29.07 12.28
N ASP A 152 -10.92 28.62 11.05
CA ASP A 152 -10.13 27.48 10.57
C ASP A 152 -8.75 27.92 10.04
N ILE A 153 -8.51 29.22 9.89
CA ILE A 153 -7.19 29.77 9.62
C ILE A 153 -6.45 29.84 10.95
N LEU A 154 -5.51 28.91 11.15
CA LEU A 154 -4.81 28.75 12.42
C LEU A 154 -3.68 29.77 12.56
N ASP A 155 -2.85 29.87 11.53
CA ASP A 155 -1.68 30.76 11.52
C ASP A 155 -1.54 31.45 10.15
N LYS A 156 -0.97 32.64 10.20
CA LYS A 156 -0.47 33.37 9.03
C LYS A 156 0.93 32.87 8.65
N PRO A 157 1.37 33.10 7.40
CA PRO A 157 2.76 32.82 7.04
C PRO A 157 3.69 33.75 7.83
N GLU A 158 4.83 33.22 8.28
CA GLU A 158 5.85 33.94 9.03
C GLU A 158 7.24 33.57 8.50
N GLY A 159 7.92 34.51 7.84
CA GLY A 159 9.16 34.21 7.13
C GLY A 159 8.95 33.08 6.11
N GLU A 160 9.71 32.01 6.27
CA GLU A 160 9.56 30.82 5.43
C GLU A 160 8.44 29.84 5.88
N ARG A 161 7.81 30.09 7.02
CA ARG A 161 6.74 29.22 7.52
C ARG A 161 5.46 29.40 6.70
N PRO A 162 4.85 28.32 6.16
CA PRO A 162 3.56 28.40 5.46
C PRO A 162 2.43 28.69 6.45
N ALA A 163 1.36 29.30 5.95
CA ALA A 163 0.12 29.41 6.71
C ALA A 163 -0.47 28.02 6.97
N ARG A 164 -1.15 27.87 8.11
CA ARG A 164 -1.82 26.61 8.50
C ARG A 164 -3.32 26.81 8.54
N ILE A 165 -4.02 25.90 7.85
CA ILE A 165 -5.48 25.91 7.76
C ILE A 165 -5.99 24.56 8.24
N ARG A 166 -6.90 24.57 9.23
CA ARG A 166 -7.60 23.39 9.69
C ARG A 166 -8.67 23.00 8.68
N VAL A 167 -8.66 21.75 8.24
CA VAL A 167 -9.59 21.23 7.22
C VAL A 167 -10.32 20.02 7.77
N LYS A 168 -11.64 20.01 7.68
CA LYS A 168 -12.48 18.89 8.05
C LYS A 168 -12.75 18.02 6.81
N GLY A 169 -12.21 16.82 6.82
CA GLY A 169 -12.35 15.85 5.74
C GLY A 169 -13.52 14.90 5.91
N LYS A 170 -13.61 13.94 5.01
CA LYS A 170 -14.63 12.87 5.05
C LYS A 170 -14.54 12.06 6.34
N GLY A 171 -15.66 11.81 7.02
CA GLY A 171 -15.72 11.06 8.27
C GLY A 171 -15.23 11.87 9.48
N GLN A 172 -15.40 13.19 9.48
CA GLN A 172 -15.03 14.09 10.60
C GLN A 172 -13.53 14.10 10.96
N LYS A 173 -12.67 13.53 10.10
CA LYS A 173 -11.22 13.56 10.31
C LYS A 173 -10.68 14.95 10.00
N GLU A 174 -10.04 15.57 11.00
CA GLU A 174 -9.37 16.86 10.83
C GLU A 174 -7.93 16.64 10.34
N ARG A 175 -7.45 17.57 9.52
CA ARG A 175 -6.05 17.69 9.11
C ARG A 175 -5.66 19.15 8.99
N VAL A 176 -4.37 19.42 9.05
CA VAL A 176 -3.83 20.74 8.72
C VAL A 176 -3.43 20.74 7.24
N ALA A 177 -3.94 21.70 6.48
CA ALA A 177 -3.46 22.04 5.16
C ALA A 177 -2.45 23.20 5.28
N LEU A 178 -1.42 23.17 4.44
CA LEU A 178 -0.40 24.21 4.38
C LEU A 178 -0.67 25.10 3.16
N LEU A 179 -0.39 26.38 3.29
CA LEU A 179 -0.58 27.36 2.22
C LEU A 179 0.64 28.29 2.15
N SER A 180 1.17 28.48 0.94
CA SER A 180 2.29 29.37 0.70
C SER A 180 1.93 30.84 0.97
N ALA A 181 2.95 31.69 1.11
CA ALA A 181 2.76 33.12 1.35
C ALA A 181 1.96 33.79 0.24
N ASP A 182 2.25 33.47 -1.04
CA ASP A 182 1.54 34.01 -2.20
C ASP A 182 0.06 33.64 -2.21
N ALA A 183 -0.22 32.34 -2.01
CA ALA A 183 -1.60 31.88 -1.96
C ALA A 183 -2.37 32.42 -0.74
N TYR A 184 -1.66 32.62 0.39
CA TYR A 184 -2.24 33.27 1.56
C TYR A 184 -2.53 34.76 1.31
N ALA A 185 -1.69 35.46 0.55
CA ALA A 185 -1.93 36.86 0.17
C ALA A 185 -3.24 37.02 -0.62
N VAL A 186 -3.49 36.11 -1.58
CA VAL A 186 -4.77 36.08 -2.32
C VAL A 186 -5.95 35.81 -1.39
N LEU A 187 -5.79 34.90 -0.41
CA LEU A 187 -6.83 34.65 0.59
C LEU A 187 -7.11 35.86 1.47
N SER A 188 -6.06 36.56 1.90
CA SER A 188 -6.17 37.76 2.72
C SER A 188 -6.87 38.93 1.99
N ALA A 189 -6.59 39.11 0.70
CA ALA A 189 -7.29 40.11 -0.14
C ALA A 189 -8.81 39.86 -0.14
N TRP A 190 -9.20 38.60 -0.31
CA TRP A 190 -10.61 38.21 -0.19
C TRP A 190 -11.16 38.45 1.23
N GLN A 191 -10.41 38.13 2.29
CA GLN A 191 -10.88 38.37 3.65
C GLN A 191 -11.16 39.84 3.93
N ALA A 192 -10.32 40.73 3.42
CA ALA A 192 -10.52 42.17 3.54
C ALA A 192 -11.79 42.65 2.79
N GLU A 193 -12.03 42.17 1.57
CA GLU A 193 -13.21 42.51 0.76
C GLU A 193 -14.50 41.88 1.31
N ARG A 194 -14.43 40.65 1.84
CA ARG A 194 -15.58 39.95 2.41
C ARG A 194 -16.27 40.75 3.51
N GLY A 195 -15.49 41.45 4.32
CA GLY A 195 -15.99 42.26 5.42
C GLY A 195 -16.63 41.43 6.54
N ALA A 196 -17.26 42.14 7.48
CA ALA A 196 -17.98 41.53 8.59
C ALA A 196 -19.29 40.87 8.10
N SER A 197 -19.64 39.73 8.67
CA SER A 197 -20.89 39.00 8.44
C SER A 197 -21.23 38.16 9.68
N GLU A 198 -22.52 38.02 9.94
CA GLU A 198 -23.01 37.10 11.01
C GLU A 198 -22.62 35.62 10.74
N LEU A 199 -22.38 35.28 9.47
CA LEU A 199 -21.99 33.96 9.06
C LEU A 199 -20.47 33.77 9.17
N ASN A 200 -20.03 32.78 9.91
CA ASN A 200 -18.61 32.45 10.10
C ASN A 200 -17.94 31.73 8.90
N HIS A 201 -18.68 31.46 7.81
CA HIS A 201 -18.12 30.81 6.62
C HIS A 201 -17.16 31.73 5.88
N LEU A 202 -16.03 31.20 5.43
CA LEU A 202 -15.00 31.95 4.73
C LEU A 202 -15.48 32.42 3.36
N PHE A 203 -16.20 31.59 2.62
CA PHE A 203 -16.71 31.90 1.28
C PHE A 203 -18.22 32.05 1.29
N LEU A 204 -18.69 33.22 0.83
CA LEU A 204 -20.08 33.55 0.70
C LEU A 204 -20.43 33.79 -0.79
N ASN A 205 -21.64 33.44 -1.19
CA ASN A 205 -22.17 33.77 -2.51
C ASN A 205 -22.66 35.20 -2.56
N GLU A 206 -23.13 35.65 -3.71
CA GLU A 206 -23.67 37.04 -3.95
C GLU A 206 -24.83 37.39 -3.03
N ARG A 207 -25.59 36.38 -2.58
CA ARG A 207 -26.70 36.55 -1.62
C ARG A 207 -26.22 36.48 -0.16
N ARG A 208 -24.93 36.60 0.09
CA ARG A 208 -24.29 36.47 1.41
C ARG A 208 -24.60 35.17 2.16
N GLN A 209 -24.98 34.10 1.44
CA GLN A 209 -25.13 32.74 1.98
C GLN A 209 -23.87 31.92 1.78
N PRO A 210 -23.64 30.85 2.55
CA PRO A 210 -22.47 30.01 2.37
C PRO A 210 -22.34 29.46 0.93
N LEU A 211 -21.19 29.65 0.32
CA LEU A 211 -20.91 29.13 -1.02
C LEU A 211 -20.78 27.58 -0.96
N LYS A 212 -21.72 26.90 -1.59
CA LYS A 212 -21.77 25.43 -1.58
C LYS A 212 -20.82 24.84 -2.61
N ALA A 213 -20.36 23.57 -2.37
CA ALA A 213 -19.48 22.83 -3.28
C ALA A 213 -20.01 22.76 -4.73
N ASN A 214 -21.33 22.63 -4.91
CA ASN A 214 -21.95 22.64 -6.24
C ASN A 214 -21.81 23.99 -6.93
N GLY A 215 -21.88 25.11 -6.18
CA GLY A 215 -21.66 26.47 -6.70
C GLY A 215 -20.22 26.61 -7.21
N ILE A 216 -19.22 26.20 -6.40
CA ILE A 216 -17.81 26.20 -6.83
C ILE A 216 -17.64 25.34 -8.09
N GLY A 217 -18.25 24.13 -8.12
CA GLY A 217 -18.19 23.26 -9.28
C GLY A 217 -18.81 23.87 -10.55
N TRP A 218 -19.88 24.66 -10.41
CA TRP A 218 -20.47 25.37 -11.51
C TRP A 218 -19.56 26.50 -12.01
N LEU A 219 -19.00 27.32 -11.10
CA LEU A 219 -18.05 28.39 -11.43
C LEU A 219 -16.80 27.80 -12.14
N LEU A 220 -16.23 26.70 -11.65
CA LEU A 220 -15.12 26.04 -12.32
C LEU A 220 -15.46 25.63 -13.75
N LYS A 221 -16.68 25.14 -13.99
CA LYS A 221 -17.11 24.81 -15.35
C LYS A 221 -17.17 26.04 -16.23
N GLN A 222 -17.64 27.19 -15.72
CA GLN A 222 -17.67 28.43 -16.47
C GLN A 222 -16.27 28.94 -16.82
N TYR A 223 -15.36 29.00 -15.83
CA TYR A 223 -13.97 29.39 -16.06
C TYR A 223 -13.25 28.46 -17.03
N GLY A 224 -13.49 27.15 -16.94
CA GLY A 224 -12.92 26.18 -17.88
C GLY A 224 -13.45 26.40 -19.31
N GLN A 225 -14.76 26.71 -19.47
CA GLN A 225 -15.34 27.02 -20.77
C GLN A 225 -14.75 28.32 -21.36
N ALA A 226 -14.56 29.37 -20.56
CA ALA A 226 -13.93 30.62 -20.98
C ALA A 226 -12.46 30.35 -21.40
N ALA A 227 -11.73 29.54 -20.67
CA ALA A 227 -10.36 29.13 -21.00
C ALA A 227 -10.25 28.09 -22.15
N GLY A 228 -11.39 27.57 -22.69
CA GLY A 228 -11.46 26.72 -23.84
C GLY A 228 -11.37 25.20 -23.54
N PHE A 229 -11.54 24.74 -22.28
CA PHE A 229 -11.52 23.32 -21.92
C PHE A 229 -12.42 22.97 -20.73
N HIS A 230 -12.54 21.67 -20.44
CA HIS A 230 -13.33 21.18 -19.31
C HIS A 230 -12.49 21.21 -18.02
N LEU A 231 -12.93 22.01 -17.04
CA LEU A 231 -12.28 22.14 -15.73
C LEU A 231 -13.13 21.51 -14.62
N SER A 232 -12.48 20.76 -13.73
CA SER A 232 -13.10 20.17 -12.56
C SER A 232 -12.24 20.34 -11.30
N ALA A 233 -12.87 20.33 -10.14
CA ALA A 233 -12.20 20.47 -8.85
C ALA A 233 -11.13 19.38 -8.59
N HIS A 234 -11.34 18.16 -9.09
CA HIS A 234 -10.38 17.10 -8.95
C HIS A 234 -9.11 17.33 -9.77
N GLN A 235 -9.23 17.94 -10.96
CA GLN A 235 -8.06 18.28 -11.76
C GLN A 235 -7.13 19.26 -11.05
N LEU A 236 -7.66 20.30 -10.39
CA LEU A 236 -6.86 21.26 -9.61
C LEU A 236 -6.04 20.56 -8.51
N ARG A 237 -6.68 19.66 -7.78
CA ARG A 237 -6.00 18.88 -6.75
C ARG A 237 -4.99 17.87 -7.33
N HIS A 238 -5.25 17.30 -8.51
CA HIS A 238 -4.29 16.47 -9.24
C HIS A 238 -3.08 17.29 -9.71
N THR A 239 -3.31 18.51 -10.20
CA THR A 239 -2.25 19.45 -10.59
C THR A 239 -1.35 19.80 -9.41
N PHE A 240 -1.93 20.14 -8.25
CA PHE A 240 -1.16 20.34 -7.01
C PHE A 240 -0.28 19.14 -6.68
N ALA A 241 -0.85 17.93 -6.71
CA ALA A 241 -0.11 16.71 -6.41
C ALA A 241 1.01 16.45 -7.44
N ARG A 242 0.75 16.67 -8.76
CA ARG A 242 1.74 16.55 -9.81
C ARG A 242 2.90 17.51 -9.60
N GLN A 243 2.59 18.79 -9.41
CA GLN A 243 3.62 19.83 -9.22
C GLN A 243 4.55 19.52 -8.05
N LEU A 244 4.02 19.09 -6.90
CA LEU A 244 4.83 18.71 -5.75
C LEU A 244 5.64 17.42 -6.01
N THR A 245 5.09 16.46 -6.76
CA THR A 245 5.81 15.23 -7.14
C THR A 245 6.97 15.55 -8.11
N GLU A 246 6.73 16.39 -9.11
CA GLU A 246 7.75 16.83 -10.07
C GLU A 246 8.86 17.65 -9.40
N ALA A 247 8.50 18.46 -8.40
CA ALA A 247 9.46 19.16 -7.55
C ALA A 247 10.29 18.21 -6.65
N GLY A 248 9.89 16.93 -6.53
CA GLY A 248 10.61 15.91 -5.77
C GLY A 248 10.12 15.69 -4.36
N MET A 249 8.90 16.17 -4.01
CA MET A 249 8.32 15.94 -2.68
C MET A 249 8.07 14.45 -2.46
N PRO A 250 8.52 13.86 -1.31
CA PRO A 250 8.28 12.46 -0.99
C PRO A 250 6.77 12.12 -0.98
N ILE A 251 6.40 10.97 -1.58
CA ILE A 251 5.00 10.56 -1.70
C ILE A 251 4.30 10.39 -0.35
N THR A 252 5.06 10.07 0.69
CA THR A 252 4.56 9.96 2.07
C THR A 252 4.11 11.29 2.61
N SER A 253 4.93 12.33 2.43
CA SER A 253 4.62 13.71 2.81
C SER A 253 3.45 14.24 1.99
N LEU A 254 3.44 13.99 0.68
CA LEU A 254 2.34 14.34 -0.21
C LEU A 254 1.02 13.65 0.20
N GLY A 255 1.06 12.36 0.52
CA GLY A 255 -0.10 11.59 0.97
C GLY A 255 -0.71 12.12 2.27
N LYS A 256 0.13 12.47 3.25
CA LYS A 256 -0.28 13.11 4.51
C LYS A 256 -0.87 14.50 4.25
N LEU A 257 -0.21 15.33 3.45
CA LEU A 257 -0.67 16.67 3.09
C LEU A 257 -2.04 16.63 2.39
N LEU A 258 -2.24 15.68 1.49
CA LEU A 258 -3.52 15.47 0.81
C LEU A 258 -4.59 14.81 1.72
N GLY A 259 -4.22 14.22 2.85
CA GLY A 259 -5.13 13.49 3.72
C GLY A 259 -5.69 12.23 3.05
N HIS A 260 -4.83 11.46 2.38
CA HIS A 260 -5.19 10.17 1.83
C HIS A 260 -5.07 9.09 2.91
N SER A 261 -6.16 8.37 3.21
CA SER A 261 -6.16 7.26 4.16
C SER A 261 -5.41 6.02 3.62
N GLN A 262 -5.25 5.95 2.29
CA GLN A 262 -4.48 4.91 1.60
C GLN A 262 -3.53 5.57 0.60
N ILE A 263 -2.24 5.33 0.74
CA ILE A 263 -1.19 5.89 -0.14
C ILE A 263 -1.26 5.36 -1.57
N THR A 264 -1.89 4.19 -1.79
CA THR A 264 -2.21 3.70 -3.13
C THR A 264 -2.95 4.74 -3.99
N THR A 265 -3.68 5.65 -3.37
CA THR A 265 -4.34 6.78 -4.05
C THR A 265 -3.33 7.84 -4.52
N THR A 266 -2.17 7.92 -3.89
CA THR A 266 -1.10 8.89 -4.24
C THR A 266 -0.12 8.27 -5.24
N GLN A 267 0.01 6.95 -5.32
CA GLN A 267 0.89 6.23 -6.27
C GLN A 267 0.59 6.50 -7.75
N ILE A 268 -0.61 6.94 -8.08
CA ILE A 268 -0.97 7.28 -9.46
C ILE A 268 -0.10 8.40 -10.05
N TYR A 269 0.54 9.22 -9.19
CA TYR A 269 1.42 10.31 -9.61
C TYR A 269 2.87 9.86 -9.85
N THR A 270 3.25 8.65 -9.43
CA THR A 270 4.61 8.10 -9.55
C THR A 270 4.69 6.90 -10.50
N ALA A 271 3.67 6.67 -11.33
CA ALA A 271 3.60 5.56 -12.29
C ALA A 271 4.55 5.79 -13.48
N GLY A 272 5.85 5.61 -13.25
CA GLY A 272 6.91 5.60 -14.26
C GLY A 272 8.16 4.94 -13.69
N ALA A 273 9.04 4.40 -14.54
CA ALA A 273 10.36 3.95 -14.10
C ALA A 273 11.13 5.18 -13.59
N ASP A 274 11.51 5.19 -12.33
CA ASP A 274 12.30 6.30 -11.77
C ASP A 274 13.75 6.21 -12.28
N PRO A 275 14.18 7.07 -13.24
CA PRO A 275 15.53 7.05 -13.78
C PRO A 275 16.60 7.44 -12.74
N LYS A 276 16.18 8.03 -11.62
CA LYS A 276 17.05 8.47 -10.53
C LYS A 276 17.21 7.44 -9.41
N LEU A 277 16.63 6.24 -9.56
CA LEU A 277 16.67 5.22 -8.49
C LEU A 277 18.11 4.84 -8.09
N ALA A 278 19.00 4.66 -9.08
CA ALA A 278 20.41 4.35 -8.86
C ALA A 278 21.11 5.47 -8.06
N GLN A 279 20.92 6.71 -8.49
CA GLN A 279 21.51 7.87 -7.82
C GLN A 279 20.98 8.03 -6.41
N ALA A 280 19.65 7.95 -6.22
CA ALA A 280 19.02 8.06 -4.91
C ALA A 280 19.49 6.97 -3.94
N TYR A 281 19.68 5.74 -4.44
CA TYR A 281 20.24 4.66 -3.64
C TYR A 281 21.68 4.95 -3.22
N GLN A 282 22.55 5.38 -4.16
CA GLN A 282 23.96 5.67 -3.90
C GLN A 282 24.11 6.87 -2.92
N GLU A 283 23.30 7.91 -3.09
CA GLU A 283 23.26 9.05 -2.16
C GLU A 283 22.83 8.63 -0.76
N ALA A 284 21.78 7.83 -0.63
CA ALA A 284 21.31 7.33 0.65
C ALA A 284 22.35 6.41 1.30
N MET A 285 22.92 5.45 0.54
CA MET A 285 23.94 4.54 1.05
C MET A 285 25.22 5.24 1.44
N SER A 286 25.66 6.24 0.68
CA SER A 286 26.84 7.04 1.05
C SER A 286 26.64 7.79 2.37
N ARG A 287 25.42 8.22 2.71
CA ARG A 287 25.11 8.78 4.03
C ARG A 287 25.15 7.72 5.13
N VAL A 288 24.65 6.53 4.85
CA VAL A 288 24.70 5.38 5.78
C VAL A 288 26.16 4.94 6.03
N GLU A 289 27.00 4.91 4.99
CA GLU A 289 28.39 4.48 5.07
C GLU A 289 29.35 5.55 5.61
N ARG A 290 29.12 6.85 5.33
CA ARG A 290 29.93 7.97 5.87
C ARG A 290 29.86 8.10 7.40
N ALA A 291 28.77 7.63 7.99
CA ALA A 291 28.66 7.55 9.44
C ALA A 291 29.61 6.49 10.04
N LYS A 292 30.31 5.72 9.19
CA LYS A 292 31.13 4.56 9.55
C LYS A 292 32.44 4.60 8.76
N LEU A 293 33.54 4.20 9.37
CA LEU A 293 34.88 4.18 8.74
C LEU A 293 34.87 3.28 7.49
N PRO A 294 35.34 3.76 6.32
CA PRO A 294 35.38 2.98 5.09
C PRO A 294 36.34 1.78 5.20
N LEU A 295 36.00 0.69 4.53
CA LEU A 295 36.87 -0.47 4.37
C LEU A 295 38.06 -0.09 3.46
N ALA A 296 39.28 -0.56 3.77
CA ALA A 296 40.43 -0.37 2.90
C ALA A 296 40.19 -0.98 1.51
N LYS A 297 40.53 -0.24 0.45
CA LYS A 297 40.33 -0.69 -0.95
C LYS A 297 41.21 -1.91 -1.25
N PRO A 298 40.66 -2.99 -1.84
CA PRO A 298 41.48 -4.07 -2.42
C PRO A 298 42.15 -3.60 -3.71
N GLU A 299 43.28 -4.21 -4.06
CA GLU A 299 43.94 -3.99 -5.34
C GLU A 299 43.04 -4.33 -6.52
N SER A 300 43.09 -3.56 -7.59
CA SER A 300 42.20 -3.64 -8.75
C SER A 300 42.33 -4.98 -9.50
N LEU A 301 41.20 -5.69 -9.69
CA LEU A 301 41.11 -6.84 -10.58
C LEU A 301 40.93 -6.40 -12.04
N PRO A 302 41.46 -7.15 -13.03
CA PRO A 302 41.30 -6.84 -14.43
C PRO A 302 39.83 -6.93 -14.88
N GLN A 303 39.39 -5.95 -15.66
CA GLN A 303 38.06 -5.94 -16.30
C GLN A 303 37.95 -7.06 -17.34
N SER A 304 37.18 -8.09 -17.09
CA SER A 304 36.88 -9.12 -18.08
C SER A 304 35.69 -8.72 -18.94
N ALA A 305 35.82 -8.90 -20.24
CA ALA A 305 34.77 -8.70 -21.25
C ALA A 305 33.56 -9.63 -20.93
N LYS A 306 32.34 -9.12 -21.10
CA LYS A 306 31.10 -9.88 -20.86
C LYS A 306 31.02 -11.10 -21.78
N PRO A 307 30.98 -12.35 -21.25
CA PRO A 307 30.73 -13.51 -22.07
C PRO A 307 29.25 -13.61 -22.49
N PRO A 308 28.95 -14.28 -23.62
CA PRO A 308 27.57 -14.48 -24.06
C PRO A 308 26.78 -15.30 -23.06
N LEU A 309 25.49 -14.97 -22.94
CA LEU A 309 24.52 -15.64 -22.04
C LEU A 309 24.44 -17.14 -22.36
N GLN A 310 24.92 -17.98 -21.44
CA GLN A 310 24.74 -19.44 -21.53
C GLN A 310 23.44 -19.88 -20.81
N PRO A 311 22.84 -21.02 -21.20
CA PRO A 311 21.63 -21.51 -20.59
C PRO A 311 21.86 -21.82 -19.09
N ILE A 312 20.90 -21.41 -18.28
CA ILE A 312 20.89 -21.53 -16.81
C ILE A 312 20.90 -23.01 -16.43
N ARG A 313 21.86 -23.45 -15.62
CA ARG A 313 21.77 -24.76 -14.95
C ARG A 313 20.62 -24.69 -13.93
N GLU A 314 19.52 -25.36 -14.24
CA GLU A 314 18.38 -25.45 -13.34
C GLU A 314 18.71 -26.37 -12.16
N ARG A 315 18.18 -26.03 -10.96
CA ARG A 315 18.18 -26.99 -9.84
C ARG A 315 17.34 -28.21 -10.25
N ALA A 316 17.87 -29.41 -10.04
CA ALA A 316 17.15 -30.64 -10.34
C ALA A 316 15.74 -30.62 -9.74
N GLU A 317 14.74 -31.04 -10.50
CA GLU A 317 13.38 -31.20 -10.01
C GLU A 317 13.37 -32.19 -8.85
N SER A 318 12.87 -31.75 -7.72
CA SER A 318 12.67 -32.64 -6.58
C SER A 318 11.45 -33.53 -6.88
N PRO A 319 11.55 -34.87 -6.67
CA PRO A 319 10.44 -35.78 -6.93
C PRO A 319 9.19 -35.39 -6.13
N ALA A 320 8.01 -35.68 -6.66
CA ALA A 320 6.76 -35.45 -5.96
C ALA A 320 6.74 -36.18 -4.59
N PRO A 321 5.99 -35.62 -3.61
CA PRO A 321 5.72 -36.36 -2.38
C PRO A 321 5.00 -37.68 -2.68
N ASN A 322 5.15 -38.65 -1.80
CA ASN A 322 4.33 -39.87 -1.87
C ASN A 322 2.88 -39.51 -1.48
N TRP A 323 2.01 -39.35 -2.49
CA TRP A 323 0.60 -39.00 -2.31
C TRP A 323 -0.23 -40.18 -1.78
N GLU A 324 0.24 -41.42 -2.00
CA GLU A 324 -0.53 -42.61 -1.71
C GLU A 324 -0.56 -42.94 -0.21
N ASP A 325 0.48 -42.63 0.49
CA ASP A 325 0.59 -42.89 1.94
C ASP A 325 0.06 -41.73 2.81
N TRP A 326 -0.29 -40.60 2.19
CA TRP A 326 -0.72 -39.44 2.99
C TRP A 326 -2.18 -39.60 3.46
N GLY A 327 -2.41 -39.43 4.75
CA GLY A 327 -3.75 -39.31 5.32
C GLY A 327 -4.61 -40.57 5.22
N ILE A 328 -3.97 -41.78 5.25
CA ILE A 328 -4.69 -43.07 5.11
C ILE A 328 -5.74 -43.27 6.22
N HIS A 329 -5.55 -42.67 7.39
CA HIS A 329 -6.49 -42.74 8.52
C HIS A 329 -7.68 -41.77 8.34
N LEU A 330 -7.60 -40.81 7.40
CA LEU A 330 -8.68 -39.86 7.13
C LEU A 330 -9.81 -40.53 6.31
N PRO A 331 -11.09 -40.13 6.51
CA PRO A 331 -12.18 -40.55 5.64
C PRO A 331 -11.85 -40.32 4.17
N GLN A 332 -12.22 -41.28 3.31
CA GLN A 332 -11.81 -41.27 1.89
C GLN A 332 -12.19 -39.95 1.18
N ALA A 333 -13.37 -39.39 1.43
CA ALA A 333 -13.82 -38.15 0.80
C ALA A 333 -12.95 -36.94 1.24
N ILE A 334 -12.59 -36.87 2.53
CA ILE A 334 -11.71 -35.82 3.08
C ILE A 334 -10.30 -35.94 2.48
N ARG A 335 -9.76 -37.14 2.46
CA ARG A 335 -8.45 -37.43 1.88
C ARG A 335 -8.38 -37.04 0.40
N GLN A 336 -9.36 -37.49 -0.40
CA GLN A 336 -9.40 -37.20 -1.84
C GLN A 336 -9.53 -35.70 -2.13
N ALA A 337 -10.46 -35.01 -1.48
CA ALA A 337 -10.65 -33.57 -1.66
C ALA A 337 -9.37 -32.77 -1.30
N SER A 338 -8.71 -33.17 -0.21
CA SER A 338 -7.46 -32.52 0.23
C SER A 338 -6.32 -32.76 -0.77
N LEU A 339 -6.16 -33.97 -1.26
CA LEU A 339 -5.13 -34.30 -2.27
C LEU A 339 -5.39 -33.57 -3.59
N ASP A 340 -6.65 -33.48 -4.05
CA ASP A 340 -7.02 -32.74 -5.24
C ASP A 340 -6.70 -31.25 -5.12
N TYR A 341 -6.97 -30.66 -3.95
CA TYR A 341 -6.63 -29.28 -3.63
C TYR A 341 -5.12 -29.04 -3.67
N ILE A 342 -4.32 -29.95 -3.11
CA ILE A 342 -2.86 -29.81 -3.06
C ILE A 342 -2.24 -30.08 -4.44
N LYS A 343 -2.68 -31.11 -5.17
CA LYS A 343 -2.18 -31.45 -6.52
C LYS A 343 -2.41 -30.32 -7.52
N ARG A 344 -3.54 -29.60 -7.46
CA ARG A 344 -3.77 -28.43 -8.31
C ARG A 344 -2.80 -27.29 -7.99
N ARG A 345 -2.52 -27.04 -6.70
CA ARG A 345 -1.53 -26.05 -6.30
C ARG A 345 -0.10 -26.44 -6.64
N TRP A 346 0.20 -27.74 -6.63
CA TRP A 346 1.47 -28.27 -7.06
C TRP A 346 1.84 -27.82 -8.48
N LEU A 347 0.89 -27.89 -9.41
CA LEU A 347 1.12 -27.49 -10.79
C LEU A 347 1.41 -25.99 -10.93
N ALA A 348 0.87 -25.16 -10.06
CA ALA A 348 1.04 -23.71 -10.07
C ALA A 348 2.33 -23.23 -9.36
N TRP A 349 3.04 -24.10 -8.66
CA TRP A 349 4.27 -23.73 -7.94
C TRP A 349 5.52 -23.91 -8.80
N PRO A 350 6.56 -23.05 -8.62
CA PRO A 350 7.87 -23.26 -9.24
C PRO A 350 8.45 -24.62 -8.92
N ALA A 351 9.06 -25.28 -9.90
CA ALA A 351 9.55 -26.64 -9.81
C ALA A 351 10.48 -26.90 -8.60
N ASP A 352 11.41 -25.97 -8.37
CA ASP A 352 12.41 -26.03 -7.29
C ASP A 352 11.81 -25.91 -5.86
N LYS A 353 10.60 -25.36 -5.72
CA LYS A 353 9.96 -25.07 -4.42
C LYS A 353 8.71 -25.91 -4.16
N ARG A 354 8.21 -26.62 -5.19
CA ARG A 354 6.91 -27.32 -5.12
C ARG A 354 6.90 -28.45 -4.08
N ARG A 355 7.96 -29.21 -3.96
CA ARG A 355 8.04 -30.34 -3.00
C ARG A 355 7.93 -29.86 -1.55
N ASN A 356 8.76 -28.91 -1.15
CA ASN A 356 8.76 -28.40 0.22
C ASN A 356 7.43 -27.70 0.58
N ARG A 357 6.82 -27.00 -0.39
CA ARG A 357 5.50 -26.38 -0.20
C ARG A 357 4.41 -27.43 -0.04
N ALA A 358 4.45 -28.50 -0.85
CA ALA A 358 3.51 -29.60 -0.74
C ALA A 358 3.64 -30.33 0.58
N LEU A 359 4.86 -30.69 1.01
CA LEU A 359 5.10 -31.36 2.30
C LEU A 359 4.56 -30.52 3.48
N ASN A 360 4.85 -29.23 3.51
CA ASN A 360 4.33 -28.36 4.56
C ASN A 360 2.79 -28.28 4.55
N LEU A 361 2.19 -28.21 3.36
CA LEU A 361 0.75 -28.15 3.22
C LEU A 361 0.07 -29.45 3.60
N LEU A 362 0.68 -30.60 3.26
CA LEU A 362 0.22 -31.92 3.66
C LEU A 362 0.17 -32.07 5.19
N VAL A 363 1.21 -31.61 5.90
CA VAL A 363 1.26 -31.65 7.37
C VAL A 363 0.19 -30.74 7.97
N GLU A 364 0.09 -29.49 7.50
CA GLU A 364 -0.88 -28.52 8.04
C GLU A 364 -2.33 -28.96 7.82
N ILE A 365 -2.66 -29.48 6.62
CA ILE A 365 -4.01 -29.97 6.31
C ILE A 365 -4.33 -31.24 7.09
N LYS A 366 -3.37 -32.14 7.26
CA LYS A 366 -3.54 -33.34 8.08
C LYS A 366 -3.89 -32.96 9.52
N ASN A 367 -3.07 -32.15 10.17
CA ASN A 367 -3.29 -31.72 11.55
C ASN A 367 -4.64 -30.98 11.74
N LEU A 368 -5.09 -30.27 10.71
CA LEU A 368 -6.38 -29.60 10.72
C LEU A 368 -7.53 -30.62 10.70
N TRP A 369 -7.48 -31.64 9.82
CA TRP A 369 -8.52 -32.65 9.75
C TRP A 369 -8.50 -33.57 10.96
N ASP A 370 -7.33 -33.92 11.50
CA ASP A 370 -7.22 -34.67 12.76
C ASP A 370 -7.96 -33.96 13.88
N TRP A 371 -7.75 -32.64 14.01
CA TRP A 371 -8.47 -31.84 15.01
C TRP A 371 -10.00 -31.87 14.81
N PHE A 372 -10.51 -31.69 13.59
CA PHE A 372 -11.96 -31.74 13.34
C PHE A 372 -12.55 -33.15 13.65
N LEU A 373 -11.82 -34.21 13.31
CA LEU A 373 -12.27 -35.59 13.58
C LEU A 373 -12.26 -35.93 15.08
N GLU A 374 -11.37 -35.32 15.84
CA GLU A 374 -11.37 -35.43 17.32
C GLU A 374 -12.60 -34.77 17.95
N GLN A 375 -13.14 -33.69 17.34
CA GLN A 375 -14.31 -33.00 17.89
C GLN A 375 -15.63 -33.73 17.61
N ARG A 376 -15.78 -34.27 16.41
CA ARG A 376 -16.94 -35.07 16.01
C ARG A 376 -16.66 -35.90 14.74
N PRO A 377 -17.41 -37.00 14.54
CA PRO A 377 -17.27 -37.78 13.32
C PRO A 377 -17.71 -36.92 12.11
N ILE A 378 -16.80 -36.74 11.16
CA ILE A 378 -17.00 -36.06 9.88
C ILE A 378 -16.58 -37.03 8.79
N THR A 379 -17.41 -37.25 7.80
CA THR A 379 -17.12 -38.18 6.68
C THR A 379 -16.68 -37.46 5.42
N GLN A 380 -17.10 -36.22 5.24
CA GLN A 380 -16.81 -35.39 4.08
C GLN A 380 -16.58 -33.92 4.48
N PRO A 381 -15.73 -33.17 3.72
CA PRO A 381 -15.40 -31.79 4.07
C PRO A 381 -16.59 -30.82 4.11
N GLY A 382 -17.65 -31.13 3.33
CA GLY A 382 -18.85 -30.30 3.26
C GLY A 382 -19.69 -30.28 4.54
N GLU A 383 -19.46 -31.22 5.45
CA GLU A 383 -20.13 -31.29 6.76
C GLU A 383 -19.55 -30.28 7.78
N VAL A 384 -18.38 -29.71 7.54
CA VAL A 384 -17.80 -28.68 8.39
C VAL A 384 -18.67 -27.42 8.31
N GLY A 385 -19.17 -26.98 9.44
CA GLY A 385 -20.02 -25.78 9.57
C GLY A 385 -19.30 -24.61 10.23
N LEU A 386 -19.99 -23.48 10.29
CA LEU A 386 -19.46 -22.26 10.91
C LEU A 386 -19.10 -22.46 12.41
N LYS A 387 -19.88 -23.29 13.11
CA LYS A 387 -19.63 -23.62 14.53
C LYS A 387 -18.31 -24.37 14.72
N ASP A 388 -18.00 -25.30 13.80
CA ASP A 388 -16.74 -26.04 13.84
C ASP A 388 -15.53 -25.12 13.63
N LEU A 389 -15.65 -24.15 12.72
CA LEU A 389 -14.60 -23.15 12.48
C LEU A 389 -14.40 -22.21 13.68
N TRP A 390 -15.47 -21.82 14.37
CA TRP A 390 -15.35 -21.03 15.60
C TRP A 390 -14.71 -21.83 16.73
N ALA A 391 -15.11 -23.10 16.90
CA ALA A 391 -14.48 -23.98 17.89
C ALA A 391 -12.97 -24.14 17.61
N TYR A 392 -12.62 -24.32 16.34
CA TYR A 392 -11.21 -24.37 15.94
C TYR A 392 -10.46 -23.06 16.25
N GLN A 393 -11.05 -21.89 15.95
CA GLN A 393 -10.44 -20.61 16.28
C GLN A 393 -10.20 -20.47 17.79
N THR A 394 -11.17 -20.86 18.61
CA THR A 394 -11.08 -20.77 20.08
C THR A 394 -9.97 -21.69 20.61
N ASP A 395 -9.97 -22.96 20.22
CA ASP A 395 -8.93 -23.92 20.61
C ASP A 395 -7.52 -23.45 20.24
N GLN A 396 -7.37 -22.90 19.02
CA GLN A 396 -6.07 -22.44 18.56
C GLN A 396 -5.61 -21.15 19.28
N LEU A 397 -6.55 -20.32 19.72
CA LEU A 397 -6.25 -19.13 20.55
C LEU A 397 -5.83 -19.56 21.97
N GLU A 398 -6.51 -20.55 22.56
CA GLU A 398 -6.14 -21.13 23.85
C GLU A 398 -4.75 -21.77 23.84
N LYS A 399 -4.34 -22.32 22.69
CA LYS A 399 -2.97 -22.82 22.43
C LYS A 399 -1.98 -21.71 22.06
N GLU A 400 -2.36 -20.44 22.23
CA GLU A 400 -1.52 -19.26 21.99
C GLU A 400 -0.96 -19.12 20.56
N TYR A 401 -1.59 -19.73 19.54
CA TYR A 401 -1.18 -19.53 18.17
C TYR A 401 -1.50 -18.10 17.68
N ALA A 402 -0.56 -17.53 16.94
CA ALA A 402 -0.76 -16.20 16.36
C ALA A 402 -1.96 -16.17 15.39
N ALA A 403 -2.77 -15.09 15.43
CA ALA A 403 -3.95 -14.88 14.58
C ALA A 403 -3.66 -15.11 13.08
N GLY A 404 -2.46 -14.73 12.61
CA GLY A 404 -2.04 -14.98 11.23
C GLY A 404 -1.87 -16.46 10.88
N THR A 405 -1.45 -17.29 11.83
CA THR A 405 -1.32 -18.75 11.67
C THR A 405 -2.69 -19.40 11.65
N ILE A 406 -3.58 -19.01 12.58
CA ILE A 406 -4.94 -19.52 12.66
C ILE A 406 -5.71 -19.20 11.37
N ASN A 407 -5.69 -17.93 10.94
CA ASN A 407 -6.35 -17.51 9.70
C ASN A 407 -5.84 -18.28 8.47
N ARG A 408 -4.52 -18.52 8.38
CA ARG A 408 -3.94 -19.31 7.28
C ARG A 408 -4.40 -20.76 7.28
N ARG A 409 -4.49 -21.40 8.45
CA ARG A 409 -5.00 -22.77 8.58
C ARG A 409 -6.46 -22.85 8.17
N MET A 410 -7.27 -21.86 8.57
CA MET A 410 -8.66 -21.75 8.13
C MET A 410 -8.81 -21.54 6.62
N ASP A 411 -7.91 -20.78 6.00
CA ASP A 411 -7.89 -20.61 4.54
C ASP A 411 -7.72 -21.95 3.80
N TYR A 412 -7.05 -22.93 4.40
CA TYR A 412 -6.88 -24.25 3.76
C TYR A 412 -8.21 -25.02 3.72
N VAL A 413 -8.91 -25.12 4.84
CA VAL A 413 -10.22 -25.83 4.88
C VAL A 413 -11.26 -25.11 4.06
N LEU A 414 -11.33 -23.78 4.16
CA LEU A 414 -12.23 -22.96 3.33
C LEU A 414 -11.92 -23.07 1.85
N GLY A 415 -10.65 -23.22 1.48
CA GLY A 415 -10.21 -23.45 0.12
C GLY A 415 -10.69 -24.80 -0.42
N ILE A 416 -10.58 -25.88 0.36
CA ILE A 416 -11.07 -27.21 0.01
C ILE A 416 -12.60 -27.19 -0.15
N ILE A 417 -13.33 -26.63 0.82
CA ILE A 417 -14.81 -26.55 0.78
C ILE A 417 -15.27 -25.71 -0.41
N ARG A 418 -14.60 -24.60 -0.71
CA ARG A 418 -14.93 -23.75 -1.87
C ARG A 418 -14.79 -24.49 -3.20
N GLU A 419 -13.72 -25.27 -3.34
CA GLU A 419 -13.51 -26.07 -4.55
C GLU A 419 -14.56 -27.18 -4.71
N LEU A 420 -15.07 -27.75 -3.61
CA LEU A 420 -16.19 -28.68 -3.64
C LEU A 420 -17.49 -27.97 -4.05
N ALA A 421 -17.76 -26.79 -3.47
CA ALA A 421 -18.91 -25.99 -3.84
C ALA A 421 -18.90 -25.56 -5.32
N GLU A 422 -17.73 -25.28 -5.89
CA GLU A 422 -17.55 -24.95 -7.32
C GLU A 422 -17.78 -26.17 -8.24
N ARG A 423 -17.80 -27.39 -7.69
CA ARG A 423 -18.11 -28.65 -8.37
C ARG A 423 -19.54 -29.16 -8.06
N ASP A 424 -20.40 -28.28 -7.54
CA ASP A 424 -21.79 -28.60 -7.17
C ASP A 424 -21.92 -29.69 -6.09
N VAL A 425 -20.86 -29.95 -5.30
CA VAL A 425 -20.93 -30.81 -4.13
C VAL A 425 -21.60 -30.04 -2.99
N ALA A 426 -22.55 -30.68 -2.30
CA ALA A 426 -23.25 -30.09 -1.17
C ALA A 426 -22.26 -29.72 -0.04
N VAL A 427 -22.26 -28.46 0.40
CA VAL A 427 -21.42 -27.93 1.48
C VAL A 427 -22.23 -26.98 2.36
N ASP A 428 -21.88 -26.90 3.63
CA ASP A 428 -22.47 -25.88 4.52
C ASP A 428 -22.00 -24.48 4.10
N GLN A 429 -22.90 -23.72 3.48
CA GLN A 429 -22.60 -22.35 3.02
C GLN A 429 -22.28 -21.38 4.15
N SER A 430 -22.64 -21.70 5.39
CA SER A 430 -22.39 -20.85 6.55
C SER A 430 -20.90 -20.64 6.83
N VAL A 431 -20.03 -21.59 6.44
CA VAL A 431 -18.57 -21.51 6.60
C VAL A 431 -17.96 -20.26 5.96
N PHE A 432 -18.55 -19.78 4.84
CA PHE A 432 -18.05 -18.59 4.14
C PHE A 432 -18.34 -17.26 4.87
N ARG A 433 -19.10 -17.31 5.97
CA ARG A 433 -19.38 -16.15 6.86
C ARG A 433 -18.37 -16.02 8.01
N VAL A 434 -17.46 -16.99 8.14
CA VAL A 434 -16.45 -16.95 9.21
C VAL A 434 -15.64 -15.65 9.14
N ARG A 435 -15.45 -15.00 10.27
CA ARG A 435 -14.61 -13.81 10.40
C ARG A 435 -13.21 -14.22 10.78
N TYR A 436 -12.24 -13.68 10.03
CA TYR A 436 -10.84 -13.84 10.38
C TYR A 436 -10.51 -13.05 11.65
N LEU A 437 -9.61 -13.61 12.44
CA LEU A 437 -9.07 -12.93 13.62
C LEU A 437 -8.31 -11.68 13.19
N PRO A 438 -8.49 -10.55 13.89
CA PRO A 438 -7.74 -9.34 13.62
C PRO A 438 -6.24 -9.61 13.84
N ARG A 439 -5.42 -9.21 12.88
CA ARG A 439 -3.96 -9.30 13.01
C ARG A 439 -3.47 -8.04 13.71
N PRO A 440 -2.76 -8.16 14.85
CA PRO A 440 -2.13 -6.98 15.44
C PRO A 440 -1.15 -6.38 14.45
N GLU A 441 -1.23 -5.08 14.22
CA GLU A 441 -0.26 -4.34 13.43
C GLU A 441 1.03 -4.19 14.27
N SER A 442 1.94 -5.16 14.17
CA SER A 442 3.27 -5.03 14.77
C SER A 442 4.19 -4.24 13.85
N LEU A 443 4.94 -3.30 14.42
CA LEU A 443 6.02 -2.65 13.70
C LEU A 443 7.10 -3.69 13.36
N PRO A 444 7.70 -3.63 12.16
CA PRO A 444 8.79 -4.54 11.80
C PRO A 444 9.95 -4.38 12.76
N LYS A 445 10.41 -5.49 13.33
CA LYS A 445 11.62 -5.50 14.15
C LYS A 445 12.83 -5.32 13.24
N HIS A 446 13.39 -4.12 13.18
CA HIS A 446 14.69 -3.85 12.56
C HIS A 446 15.79 -3.85 13.63
N LEU A 447 17.05 -3.85 13.21
CA LEU A 447 18.15 -3.67 14.12
C LEU A 447 18.19 -2.22 14.61
N THR A 448 18.44 -2.02 15.90
CA THR A 448 18.77 -0.70 16.44
C THR A 448 20.09 -0.21 15.84
N GLU A 449 20.41 1.06 15.98
CA GLU A 449 21.68 1.58 15.48
C GLU A 449 22.87 0.92 16.20
N GLU A 450 22.73 0.66 17.50
CA GLU A 450 23.73 -0.04 18.31
C GLU A 450 23.92 -1.50 17.90
N GLU A 451 22.82 -2.24 17.69
CA GLU A 451 22.87 -3.62 17.18
C GLU A 451 23.53 -3.68 15.81
N SER A 452 23.18 -2.75 14.95
CA SER A 452 23.75 -2.63 13.61
C SER A 452 25.24 -2.35 13.66
N GLN A 453 25.67 -1.44 14.55
CA GLN A 453 27.07 -1.11 14.76
C GLN A 453 27.88 -2.32 15.22
N ARG A 454 27.34 -3.08 16.22
CA ARG A 454 27.98 -4.31 16.69
C ARG A 454 28.15 -5.32 15.56
N LEU A 455 27.10 -5.55 14.76
CA LEU A 455 27.15 -6.48 13.64
C LEU A 455 28.19 -6.06 12.59
N GLU A 456 28.25 -4.79 12.22
CA GLU A 456 29.18 -4.29 11.22
C GLU A 456 30.64 -4.28 11.73
N ASN A 457 30.87 -4.00 13.00
CA ASN A 457 32.20 -4.11 13.61
C ASN A 457 32.69 -5.56 13.58
N PHE A 458 31.83 -6.50 13.96
CA PHE A 458 32.13 -7.92 13.91
C PHE A 458 32.44 -8.39 12.48
N ILE A 459 31.69 -7.95 11.47
CA ILE A 459 31.97 -8.24 10.07
C ILE A 459 33.32 -7.67 9.67
N ARG A 460 33.66 -6.45 10.10
CA ARG A 460 34.93 -5.77 9.79
C ARG A 460 36.14 -6.51 10.35
N GLU A 461 36.06 -6.98 11.57
CA GLU A 461 37.14 -7.80 12.19
C GLU A 461 37.41 -9.09 11.43
N ARG A 462 36.39 -9.68 10.82
CA ARG A 462 36.46 -10.93 10.07
C ARG A 462 36.68 -10.77 8.56
N LEU A 463 36.79 -9.55 8.05
CA LEU A 463 36.91 -9.30 6.61
C LEU A 463 38.17 -9.89 5.98
N ASN A 464 39.26 -9.89 6.73
CA ASN A 464 40.57 -10.41 6.28
C ASN A 464 40.83 -11.86 6.72
N SER A 465 39.79 -12.57 7.21
CA SER A 465 39.93 -13.97 7.61
C SER A 465 40.45 -14.82 6.45
N SER A 466 41.33 -15.75 6.74
CA SER A 466 41.73 -16.80 5.81
C SER A 466 40.64 -17.86 5.56
N ASP A 467 39.66 -17.96 6.47
CA ASP A 467 38.55 -18.91 6.34
C ASP A 467 37.52 -18.43 5.28
N VAL A 468 37.41 -19.18 4.20
CA VAL A 468 36.49 -18.93 3.09
C VAL A 468 35.02 -18.88 3.55
N ASN A 469 34.64 -19.68 4.58
CA ASN A 469 33.27 -19.64 5.10
C ASN A 469 32.98 -18.31 5.82
N GLN A 470 33.94 -17.78 6.57
CA GLN A 470 33.77 -16.47 7.19
C GLN A 470 33.66 -15.36 6.14
N ARG A 471 34.41 -15.44 5.02
CA ARG A 471 34.25 -14.53 3.89
C ARG A 471 32.87 -14.65 3.23
N LEU A 472 32.39 -15.91 3.07
CA LEU A 472 31.02 -16.18 2.56
C LEU A 472 29.94 -15.54 3.44
N GLU A 473 30.01 -15.79 4.75
CA GLU A 473 29.07 -15.26 5.74
C GLU A 473 29.05 -13.73 5.73
N ASN A 474 30.23 -13.11 5.76
CA ASN A 474 30.37 -11.64 5.75
C ASN A 474 29.80 -11.04 4.46
N ALA A 475 30.10 -11.65 3.30
CA ALA A 475 29.59 -11.17 2.02
C ALA A 475 28.05 -11.28 1.94
N CYS A 476 27.49 -12.44 2.34
CA CYS A 476 26.03 -12.63 2.40
C CYS A 476 25.36 -11.63 3.33
N LEU A 477 25.92 -11.40 4.54
CA LEU A 477 25.36 -10.44 5.51
C LEU A 477 25.35 -9.02 4.96
N LEU A 478 26.47 -8.55 4.40
CA LEU A 478 26.57 -7.19 3.86
C LEU A 478 25.68 -7.00 2.64
N VAL A 479 25.60 -7.97 1.74
CA VAL A 479 24.68 -7.93 0.61
C VAL A 479 23.25 -7.83 1.11
N MET A 480 22.83 -8.64 2.08
CA MET A 480 21.46 -8.59 2.60
C MET A 480 21.16 -7.32 3.39
N LEU A 481 22.11 -6.85 4.21
CA LEU A 481 21.95 -5.66 5.05
C LEU A 481 21.88 -4.38 4.21
N HIS A 482 22.61 -4.30 3.10
CA HIS A 482 22.70 -3.08 2.29
C HIS A 482 21.75 -3.10 1.08
N SER A 483 21.47 -4.26 0.47
CA SER A 483 20.56 -4.33 -0.70
C SER A 483 19.15 -4.83 -0.36
N GLY A 484 18.93 -5.31 0.85
CA GLY A 484 17.62 -5.76 1.30
C GLY A 484 17.06 -6.99 0.57
N LEU A 485 17.91 -7.87 0.05
CA LEU A 485 17.49 -9.11 -0.62
C LEU A 485 16.69 -10.04 0.30
N ARG A 486 15.75 -10.80 -0.28
CA ARG A 486 15.15 -11.94 0.42
C ARG A 486 16.14 -13.09 0.51
N ALA A 487 16.03 -13.94 1.55
CA ALA A 487 16.91 -15.09 1.70
C ALA A 487 16.98 -15.99 0.44
N GLY A 488 15.83 -16.26 -0.18
CA GLY A 488 15.76 -17.01 -1.44
C GLY A 488 16.45 -16.32 -2.60
N GLU A 489 16.27 -15.00 -2.73
CA GLU A 489 16.92 -14.20 -3.76
C GLU A 489 18.44 -14.18 -3.59
N CYS A 490 18.90 -14.06 -2.34
CA CYS A 490 20.33 -14.07 -2.02
C CYS A 490 20.96 -15.42 -2.43
N VAL A 491 20.41 -16.57 -2.01
CA VAL A 491 21.01 -17.89 -2.32
C VAL A 491 20.88 -18.29 -3.79
N ASP A 492 19.93 -17.72 -4.53
CA ASP A 492 19.69 -18.00 -5.94
C ASP A 492 20.55 -17.12 -6.89
N LEU A 493 21.40 -16.21 -6.37
CA LEU A 493 22.25 -15.33 -7.16
C LEU A 493 23.23 -16.13 -8.03
N ARG A 494 23.37 -15.70 -9.31
CA ARG A 494 24.30 -16.26 -10.27
C ARG A 494 25.44 -15.27 -10.59
N LEU A 495 26.61 -15.78 -10.95
CA LEU A 495 27.76 -14.93 -11.32
C LEU A 495 27.43 -13.99 -12.46
N GLN A 496 26.68 -14.45 -13.47
CA GLN A 496 26.27 -13.62 -14.63
C GLN A 496 25.34 -12.48 -14.28
N ASP A 497 24.66 -12.53 -13.12
CA ASP A 497 23.70 -11.51 -12.65
C ASP A 497 24.36 -10.45 -11.76
N LEU A 498 25.67 -10.58 -11.52
CA LEU A 498 26.46 -9.76 -10.63
C LEU A 498 27.39 -8.83 -11.44
N ASP A 499 27.19 -7.52 -11.32
CA ASP A 499 28.04 -6.50 -11.90
C ASP A 499 28.67 -5.67 -10.77
N LEU A 500 29.83 -6.11 -10.29
CA LEU A 500 30.54 -5.44 -9.19
C LEU A 500 31.11 -4.08 -9.58
N ALA A 501 31.50 -3.92 -10.85
CA ALA A 501 32.00 -2.64 -11.35
C ALA A 501 30.88 -1.59 -11.45
N GLY A 502 29.69 -2.02 -11.90
CA GLY A 502 28.49 -1.19 -11.93
C GLY A 502 27.74 -1.14 -10.60
N GLN A 503 28.22 -1.79 -9.53
CA GLN A 503 27.62 -1.86 -8.20
C GLN A 503 26.15 -2.27 -8.22
N ARG A 504 25.82 -3.31 -9.00
CA ARG A 504 24.44 -3.74 -9.24
C ARG A 504 24.36 -5.25 -9.46
N LEU A 505 23.16 -5.77 -9.24
CA LEU A 505 22.81 -7.17 -9.50
C LEU A 505 21.39 -7.28 -10.05
N ILE A 506 21.14 -8.32 -10.81
CA ILE A 506 19.83 -8.63 -11.38
C ILE A 506 19.20 -9.75 -10.54
N ILE A 507 18.02 -9.49 -9.98
CA ILE A 507 17.20 -10.52 -9.35
C ILE A 507 16.25 -11.06 -10.40
N ARG A 508 16.47 -12.31 -10.82
CA ARG A 508 15.61 -13.00 -11.78
C ARG A 508 14.44 -13.67 -11.05
N GLN A 509 13.29 -13.71 -11.72
CA GLN A 509 12.09 -14.40 -11.23
C GLN A 509 11.73 -14.11 -9.76
N GLY A 510 11.83 -12.85 -9.34
CA GLY A 510 11.37 -12.43 -8.03
C GLY A 510 9.92 -12.82 -7.77
N LYS A 511 9.38 -12.54 -6.58
CA LYS A 511 7.97 -12.80 -6.27
C LYS A 511 7.07 -12.13 -7.32
N GLY A 512 6.28 -12.90 -8.08
CA GLY A 512 5.46 -12.43 -9.21
C GLY A 512 6.15 -12.57 -10.59
N GLN A 513 7.24 -13.32 -10.71
CA GLN A 513 7.97 -13.60 -11.98
C GLN A 513 8.48 -12.34 -12.71
N ARG A 514 8.83 -11.28 -11.97
CA ARG A 514 9.40 -10.07 -12.55
C ARG A 514 10.86 -9.92 -12.16
N ASP A 515 11.70 -9.66 -13.14
CA ASP A 515 13.09 -9.30 -12.93
C ASP A 515 13.18 -7.88 -12.38
N ARG A 516 14.14 -7.63 -11.50
CA ARG A 516 14.45 -6.29 -11.03
C ARG A 516 15.95 -6.09 -10.85
N LEU A 517 16.36 -4.85 -11.04
CA LEU A 517 17.71 -4.40 -10.75
C LEU A 517 17.79 -3.98 -9.27
N VAL A 518 18.84 -4.41 -8.59
CA VAL A 518 19.16 -4.04 -7.21
C VAL A 518 20.58 -3.50 -7.17
N TYR A 519 20.82 -2.51 -6.33
CA TYR A 519 22.13 -1.87 -6.20
C TYR A 519 22.88 -2.40 -4.99
N LEU A 520 24.22 -2.38 -5.09
CA LEU A 520 25.15 -2.77 -4.05
C LEU A 520 25.90 -1.56 -3.53
N SER A 521 26.18 -1.52 -2.25
CA SER A 521 27.10 -0.55 -1.66
C SER A 521 28.54 -0.94 -1.96
N GLU A 522 29.46 0.01 -1.82
CA GLU A 522 30.89 -0.23 -2.00
C GLU A 522 31.40 -1.34 -1.06
N ASN A 523 30.98 -1.31 0.22
CA ASN A 523 31.35 -2.33 1.21
C ASN A 523 30.84 -3.72 0.86
N ALA A 524 29.61 -3.84 0.34
CA ALA A 524 29.07 -5.10 -0.11
C ALA A 524 29.83 -5.63 -1.33
N CYS A 525 30.15 -4.78 -2.30
CA CYS A 525 30.97 -5.16 -3.47
C CYS A 525 32.35 -5.67 -3.05
N GLN A 526 33.04 -4.97 -2.16
CA GLN A 526 34.34 -5.38 -1.65
C GLN A 526 34.29 -6.73 -0.91
N ALA A 527 33.27 -6.97 -0.08
CA ALA A 527 33.12 -8.24 0.60
C ALA A 527 32.85 -9.41 -0.36
N VAL A 528 32.01 -9.20 -1.37
CA VAL A 528 31.75 -10.18 -2.43
C VAL A 528 33.03 -10.46 -3.21
N GLN A 529 33.80 -9.45 -3.59
CA GLN A 529 35.06 -9.58 -4.32
C GLN A 529 36.08 -10.39 -3.54
N ARG A 530 36.23 -10.11 -2.22
CA ARG A 530 37.14 -10.89 -1.35
C ARG A 530 36.74 -12.37 -1.20
N TYR A 531 35.44 -12.63 -1.18
CA TYR A 531 34.93 -14.00 -1.19
C TYR A 531 35.24 -14.70 -2.52
N LEU A 532 34.93 -14.05 -3.65
CA LEU A 532 35.14 -14.63 -4.99
C LEU A 532 36.61 -14.85 -5.30
N SER A 533 37.53 -13.97 -4.87
CA SER A 533 38.96 -14.12 -5.05
C SER A 533 39.58 -15.31 -4.31
N ALA A 534 38.88 -15.85 -3.31
CA ALA A 534 39.26 -17.06 -2.56
C ALA A 534 38.67 -18.36 -3.14
N GLN A 535 37.90 -18.25 -4.23
CA GLN A 535 37.27 -19.38 -4.92
C GLN A 535 38.06 -19.78 -6.16
N ASP A 536 37.76 -20.96 -6.70
CA ASP A 536 38.37 -21.46 -7.94
C ASP A 536 38.07 -20.53 -9.12
N SER A 537 39.08 -20.21 -9.90
CA SER A 537 38.98 -19.32 -11.09
C SER A 537 38.24 -19.96 -12.28
N GLN A 538 37.94 -21.24 -12.26
CA GLN A 538 37.27 -21.97 -13.35
C GLN A 538 35.74 -21.91 -13.34
N ARG A 539 35.15 -21.12 -12.44
CA ARG A 539 33.68 -21.02 -12.32
C ARG A 539 33.05 -20.34 -13.55
N GLN A 540 31.91 -20.89 -13.96
CA GLN A 540 31.16 -20.44 -15.14
C GLN A 540 30.16 -19.34 -14.78
N PRO A 541 29.78 -18.46 -15.74
CA PRO A 541 28.80 -17.39 -15.48
C PRO A 541 27.44 -17.87 -14.94
N GLY A 542 27.00 -19.06 -15.33
CA GLY A 542 25.75 -19.68 -14.86
C GLY A 542 25.82 -20.29 -13.46
N ASP A 543 27.01 -20.35 -12.83
CA ASP A 543 27.16 -20.92 -11.49
C ASP A 543 26.57 -20.00 -10.41
N PHE A 544 26.17 -20.62 -9.27
CA PHE A 544 25.71 -19.86 -8.11
C PHE A 544 26.85 -19.00 -7.53
N VAL A 545 26.57 -17.82 -7.08
CA VAL A 545 27.58 -16.97 -6.41
C VAL A 545 28.09 -17.64 -5.14
N TRP A 546 27.19 -18.19 -4.32
CA TRP A 546 27.47 -18.72 -3.00
C TRP A 546 27.58 -20.24 -3.00
N LEU A 547 28.73 -20.75 -2.60
CA LEU A 547 28.97 -22.17 -2.45
C LEU A 547 29.40 -22.50 -1.00
N GLN A 548 28.90 -23.61 -0.49
CA GLN A 548 29.32 -24.21 0.77
C GLN A 548 30.71 -24.86 0.62
N LYS A 549 31.32 -25.27 1.74
CA LYS A 549 32.64 -25.92 1.76
C LYS A 549 32.73 -27.18 0.88
N ASN A 550 31.62 -27.88 0.74
CA ASN A 550 31.50 -29.09 -0.09
C ASN A 550 31.29 -28.83 -1.58
N GLY A 551 31.31 -27.52 -2.00
CA GLY A 551 31.05 -27.11 -3.38
C GLY A 551 29.54 -27.01 -3.74
N GLU A 552 28.63 -27.39 -2.85
CA GLU A 552 27.20 -27.32 -3.08
C GLU A 552 26.69 -25.87 -2.98
N PRO A 553 25.66 -25.51 -3.73
CA PRO A 553 25.02 -24.19 -3.63
C PRO A 553 24.48 -23.93 -2.22
N LEU A 554 24.61 -22.68 -1.76
CA LEU A 554 24.08 -22.26 -0.47
C LEU A 554 22.57 -22.46 -0.41
N SER A 555 22.07 -23.09 0.66
CA SER A 555 20.63 -23.25 0.90
C SER A 555 20.05 -22.15 1.78
N THR A 556 18.76 -21.90 1.67
CA THR A 556 18.09 -20.93 2.55
C THR A 556 18.06 -21.36 4.01
N ALA A 557 18.08 -22.68 4.28
CA ALA A 557 18.16 -23.22 5.64
C ALA A 557 19.54 -22.95 6.24
N TYR A 558 20.60 -23.23 5.49
CA TYR A 558 21.98 -22.94 5.88
C TYR A 558 22.16 -21.44 6.16
N LEU A 559 21.73 -20.57 5.23
CA LEU A 559 21.81 -19.12 5.41
C LEU A 559 21.11 -18.63 6.69
N ARG A 560 19.90 -19.15 6.97
CA ARG A 560 19.16 -18.80 8.21
C ARG A 560 19.88 -19.22 9.47
N TYR A 561 20.40 -20.45 9.47
CA TYR A 561 21.13 -21.00 10.60
C TYR A 561 22.37 -20.16 10.92
N HIS A 562 23.18 -19.83 9.90
CA HIS A 562 24.39 -19.02 10.08
C HIS A 562 24.08 -17.57 10.46
N VAL A 563 23.08 -16.94 9.86
CA VAL A 563 22.63 -15.58 10.25
C VAL A 563 22.21 -15.55 11.73
N ALA A 564 21.46 -16.56 12.20
CA ALA A 564 21.06 -16.65 13.60
C ALA A 564 22.27 -16.84 14.53
N GLY A 565 23.20 -17.73 14.16
CA GLY A 565 24.44 -17.98 14.92
C GLY A 565 25.31 -16.74 15.04
N LEU A 566 25.45 -15.98 13.94
CA LEU A 566 26.19 -14.70 13.95
C LEU A 566 25.49 -13.65 14.81
N GLY A 567 24.17 -13.61 14.81
CA GLY A 567 23.39 -12.75 15.72
C GLY A 567 23.70 -13.06 17.17
N SER A 568 23.69 -14.34 17.55
CA SER A 568 24.02 -14.79 18.91
C SER A 568 25.46 -14.40 19.31
N ALA A 569 26.42 -14.52 18.38
CA ALA A 569 27.83 -14.17 18.63
C ALA A 569 28.04 -12.67 18.94
N VAL A 570 27.16 -11.80 18.47
CA VAL A 570 27.22 -10.34 18.73
C VAL A 570 26.15 -9.85 19.69
N GLY A 571 25.45 -10.75 20.39
CA GLY A 571 24.41 -10.40 21.36
C GLY A 571 23.18 -9.78 20.72
N ILE A 572 22.80 -10.22 19.51
CA ILE A 572 21.59 -9.81 18.81
C ILE A 572 20.61 -10.98 18.78
N GLU A 573 19.59 -10.93 19.62
CA GLU A 573 18.57 -11.95 19.69
C GLU A 573 17.73 -12.01 18.42
N HIS A 574 17.37 -13.21 18.00
CA HIS A 574 16.47 -13.45 16.86
C HIS A 574 16.90 -12.78 15.55
N LEU A 575 18.22 -12.70 15.29
CA LEU A 575 18.70 -12.22 13.99
C LEU A 575 18.30 -13.22 12.89
N HIS A 576 17.67 -12.71 11.85
CA HIS A 576 17.24 -13.51 10.70
C HIS A 576 17.22 -12.66 9.42
N PRO A 577 17.23 -13.26 8.21
CA PRO A 577 17.29 -12.53 6.94
C PRO A 577 16.26 -11.42 6.76
N HIS A 578 15.02 -11.62 7.21
CA HIS A 578 14.00 -10.57 7.12
C HIS A 578 14.28 -9.37 8.02
N ARG A 579 14.92 -9.58 9.19
CA ARG A 579 15.31 -8.47 10.09
C ARG A 579 16.39 -7.61 9.44
N LEU A 580 17.36 -8.21 8.72
CA LEU A 580 18.36 -7.48 7.93
C LEU A 580 17.71 -6.63 6.82
N ARG A 581 16.75 -7.22 6.10
CA ARG A 581 16.00 -6.52 5.06
C ARG A 581 15.16 -5.36 5.61
N HIS A 582 14.54 -5.53 6.78
CA HIS A 582 13.83 -4.46 7.47
C HIS A 582 14.79 -3.32 7.89
N THR A 583 15.98 -3.67 8.37
CA THR A 583 17.03 -2.73 8.70
C THR A 583 17.49 -1.94 7.49
N CYS A 584 17.72 -2.59 6.34
CA CYS A 584 18.03 -1.93 5.08
C CYS A 584 16.98 -0.90 4.71
N ALA A 585 15.70 -1.28 4.70
CA ALA A 585 14.60 -0.38 4.36
C ALA A 585 14.52 0.83 5.29
N THR A 586 14.61 0.59 6.61
CA THR A 586 14.56 1.65 7.61
C THR A 586 15.75 2.60 7.49
N ARG A 587 16.96 2.09 7.26
CA ARG A 587 18.18 2.91 7.08
C ARG A 587 18.10 3.76 5.82
N LEU A 588 17.67 3.21 4.68
CA LEU A 588 17.49 3.96 3.45
C LEU A 588 16.46 5.07 3.61
N LEU A 589 15.36 4.79 4.31
CA LEU A 589 14.34 5.78 4.60
C LEU A 589 14.88 6.91 5.50
N ASN A 590 15.58 6.56 6.58
CA ASN A 590 16.20 7.52 7.50
C ASN A 590 17.30 8.34 6.80
N ALA A 591 17.97 7.76 5.79
CA ALA A 591 18.94 8.47 4.94
C ALA A 591 18.27 9.38 3.89
N GLY A 592 16.93 9.43 3.84
CA GLY A 592 16.16 10.32 2.98
C GLY A 592 15.80 9.75 1.62
N MET A 593 15.96 8.43 1.39
CA MET A 593 15.48 7.78 0.17
C MET A 593 13.95 7.71 0.17
N ASP A 594 13.31 8.05 -0.97
CA ASP A 594 11.85 8.01 -1.08
C ASP A 594 11.31 6.58 -0.92
N ILE A 595 10.15 6.44 -0.26
CA ILE A 595 9.53 5.15 0.04
C ILE A 595 9.13 4.36 -1.20
N VAL A 596 8.83 5.03 -2.32
CA VAL A 596 8.52 4.36 -3.60
C VAL A 596 9.79 3.79 -4.21
N GLN A 597 10.90 4.50 -4.11
CA GLN A 597 12.21 4.01 -4.53
C GLN A 597 12.64 2.80 -3.70
N ILE A 598 12.40 2.84 -2.38
CA ILE A 598 12.61 1.68 -1.49
C ILE A 598 11.68 0.52 -1.86
N GLN A 599 10.42 0.78 -2.21
CA GLN A 599 9.50 -0.25 -2.70
C GLN A 599 10.01 -0.94 -3.95
N HIS A 600 10.49 -0.17 -4.93
CA HIS A 600 11.05 -0.70 -6.18
C HIS A 600 12.32 -1.51 -5.91
N LEU A 601 13.25 -0.99 -5.12
CA LEU A 601 14.48 -1.67 -4.73
C LEU A 601 14.18 -3.02 -4.07
N LEU A 602 13.27 -3.04 -3.11
CA LEU A 602 12.89 -4.24 -2.39
C LEU A 602 12.00 -5.18 -3.23
N GLY A 603 11.35 -4.72 -4.29
CA GLY A 603 10.40 -5.50 -5.08
C GLY A 603 9.14 -5.86 -4.29
N HIS A 604 8.52 -4.88 -3.63
CA HIS A 604 7.21 -5.03 -3.00
C HIS A 604 6.10 -4.70 -4.01
N GLU A 605 5.20 -5.65 -4.28
CA GLU A 605 4.06 -5.45 -5.18
C GLU A 605 3.10 -4.37 -4.66
N ASN A 606 2.93 -4.29 -3.33
CA ASN A 606 2.06 -3.32 -2.67
C ASN A 606 2.88 -2.34 -1.83
N LEU A 607 2.65 -1.05 -2.04
CA LEU A 607 3.28 0.01 -1.23
C LEU A 607 2.95 -0.13 0.25
N SER A 608 1.76 -0.64 0.60
CA SER A 608 1.37 -0.89 1.99
C SER A 608 2.38 -1.75 2.76
N THR A 609 3.09 -2.66 2.07
CA THR A 609 4.16 -3.48 2.67
C THR A 609 5.40 -2.65 3.01
N THR A 610 5.65 -1.55 2.29
CA THR A 610 6.78 -0.65 2.54
C THR A 610 6.39 0.48 3.50
N MET A 611 5.11 0.85 3.53
CA MET A 611 4.57 1.90 4.40
C MET A 611 4.69 1.62 5.91
N ILE A 612 4.88 0.36 6.29
CA ILE A 612 5.17 0.02 7.70
C ILE A 612 6.43 0.72 8.23
N TYR A 613 7.37 1.08 7.34
CA TYR A 613 8.58 1.83 7.71
C TYR A 613 8.34 3.34 7.86
N ALA A 614 7.35 3.90 7.15
CA ALA A 614 7.08 5.34 7.11
C ALA A 614 6.25 5.87 8.30
N ARG A 615 5.72 4.99 9.16
CA ARG A 615 4.91 5.38 10.33
C ARG A 615 5.71 6.10 11.43
N VAL A 616 7.02 6.21 11.28
CA VAL A 616 7.93 6.69 12.33
C VAL A 616 8.22 8.20 12.28
N GLN A 617 7.83 8.94 11.21
CA GLN A 617 8.23 10.36 11.07
C GLN A 617 7.06 11.29 10.72
N ASP A 618 6.58 12.07 11.70
CA ASP A 618 5.58 13.14 11.48
C ASP A 618 6.19 14.54 11.27
N ALA A 619 7.43 14.79 11.69
CA ALA A 619 8.07 16.12 11.69
C ALA A 619 8.48 16.65 10.30
N THR A 620 8.49 15.82 9.26
CA THR A 620 9.06 16.16 7.94
C THR A 620 8.09 16.82 6.97
N VAL A 621 6.76 16.72 7.16
CA VAL A 621 5.79 17.18 6.15
C VAL A 621 5.84 18.68 5.90
N GLU A 622 5.98 19.48 6.97
CA GLU A 622 6.07 20.94 6.85
C GLU A 622 7.38 21.37 6.18
N ALA A 623 8.49 20.74 6.56
CA ALA A 623 9.80 21.02 5.97
C ALA A 623 9.84 20.66 4.47
N ASP A 624 9.30 19.50 4.12
CA ASP A 624 9.17 19.05 2.71
C ASP A 624 8.26 20.00 1.92
N TYR A 625 7.09 20.37 2.46
CA TYR A 625 6.19 21.31 1.82
C TYR A 625 6.87 22.63 1.53
N ARG A 626 7.55 23.23 2.54
CA ARG A 626 8.29 24.48 2.40
C ARG A 626 9.34 24.42 1.31
N LYS A 627 10.20 23.39 1.34
CA LYS A 627 11.26 23.18 0.37
C LYS A 627 10.74 23.12 -1.07
N PHE A 628 9.72 22.32 -1.31
CA PHE A 628 9.24 22.03 -2.66
C PHE A 628 8.26 23.09 -3.19
N THR A 629 7.48 23.72 -2.32
CA THR A 629 6.59 24.83 -2.74
C THR A 629 7.40 26.05 -3.16
N ASN A 630 8.43 26.44 -2.41
CA ASN A 630 9.31 27.55 -2.81
C ASN A 630 9.99 27.29 -4.17
N GLN A 631 10.31 26.05 -4.49
CA GLN A 631 10.87 25.68 -5.80
C GLN A 631 9.84 25.87 -6.92
N ILE A 632 8.59 25.46 -6.70
CA ILE A 632 7.49 25.60 -7.67
C ILE A 632 7.21 27.09 -7.93
N GLU A 633 7.09 27.90 -6.86
CA GLU A 633 6.76 29.33 -6.96
C GLU A 633 7.85 30.16 -7.67
N ARG A 634 9.13 29.77 -7.55
CA ARG A 634 10.23 30.38 -8.29
C ARG A 634 10.19 30.09 -9.80
N GLN A 635 9.56 29.01 -10.21
CA GLN A 635 9.49 28.56 -11.62
C GLN A 635 8.18 28.95 -12.31
N GLN A 636 7.18 29.39 -11.54
CA GLN A 636 5.83 29.70 -12.05
C GLN A 636 5.51 31.18 -11.83
N ILE A 637 4.52 31.68 -12.58
CA ILE A 637 4.04 33.05 -12.46
C ILE A 637 3.45 33.25 -11.05
N PRO A 638 3.86 34.29 -10.31
CA PRO A 638 3.32 34.58 -9.00
C PRO A 638 1.80 34.83 -9.09
N LEU A 639 1.04 34.25 -8.18
CA LEU A 639 -0.39 34.45 -8.07
C LEU A 639 -0.76 35.90 -7.65
N SER A 640 0.19 36.64 -7.06
CA SER A 640 0.04 38.05 -6.71
C SER A 640 0.88 38.90 -7.65
N THR A 641 0.25 39.86 -8.32
CA THR A 641 0.91 40.83 -9.21
C THR A 641 1.47 42.05 -8.49
N THR A 642 1.35 42.11 -7.17
CA THR A 642 1.84 43.23 -6.35
C THR A 642 2.73 42.69 -5.20
N PRO A 643 3.98 43.16 -5.06
CA PRO A 643 4.78 42.88 -3.87
C PRO A 643 4.07 43.57 -2.68
N ILE A 644 3.46 42.80 -1.81
CA ILE A 644 2.90 43.33 -0.56
C ILE A 644 4.05 43.41 0.42
N ALA A 645 4.48 44.62 0.77
CA ALA A 645 5.38 44.83 1.88
C ALA A 645 4.68 44.31 3.15
N LEU A 646 5.32 43.38 3.82
CA LEU A 646 4.80 42.74 5.03
C LEU A 646 4.57 43.67 6.22
N ASP A 647 5.03 44.93 6.11
CA ASP A 647 5.02 45.90 7.19
C ASP A 647 3.74 46.77 7.27
N SER A 648 2.78 46.60 6.36
CA SER A 648 1.56 47.44 6.33
C SER A 648 0.28 46.77 6.81
N TRP A 649 0.35 45.84 7.73
CA TRP A 649 -0.82 45.12 8.25
C TRP A 649 -1.47 45.87 9.44
N PRO A 650 -2.78 46.14 9.45
CA PRO A 650 -3.42 46.68 10.62
C PRO A 650 -3.42 45.69 11.77
N THR A 651 -2.70 46.04 12.83
CA THR A 651 -2.67 45.34 14.12
C THR A 651 -3.96 45.59 14.90
N GLN A 652 -5.08 45.07 14.48
CA GLN A 652 -6.26 44.96 15.33
C GLN A 652 -6.73 43.51 15.33
N VAL A 653 -6.14 42.71 16.23
CA VAL A 653 -6.72 41.43 16.63
C VAL A 653 -7.15 41.56 18.08
N VAL A 654 -8.45 41.43 18.28
CA VAL A 654 -9.12 41.32 19.56
C VAL A 654 -8.43 40.24 20.37
N ASN A 655 -7.80 40.59 21.50
CA ASN A 655 -7.34 39.65 22.53
C ASN A 655 -8.57 38.95 23.11
N VAL A 656 -8.85 37.74 22.70
CA VAL A 656 -9.69 36.81 23.46
C VAL A 656 -8.79 36.05 24.39
N GLN A 657 -8.64 36.51 25.59
CA GLN A 657 -8.07 35.76 26.71
C GLN A 657 -8.97 34.53 26.97
N PHE A 658 -8.47 33.36 26.68
CA PHE A 658 -9.04 32.12 27.21
C PHE A 658 -8.64 31.99 28.69
N ALA A 659 -9.57 32.28 29.58
CA ALA A 659 -9.50 31.80 30.96
C ALA A 659 -9.63 30.27 30.92
N ILE A 660 -8.58 29.57 31.31
CA ILE A 660 -8.64 28.15 31.62
C ILE A 660 -9.24 28.05 33.02
N ASP A 661 -10.51 27.66 33.09
CA ASP A 661 -11.16 27.35 34.35
C ASP A 661 -10.76 25.88 34.70
N ASN A 662 -9.88 25.77 35.70
CA ASN A 662 -9.53 24.51 36.33
C ASN A 662 -10.52 24.29 37.49
N SER A 663 -11.64 23.58 37.22
CA SER A 663 -12.36 22.92 38.34
C SER A 663 -13.34 21.84 37.79
N VAL A 664 -13.05 20.63 38.28
CA VAL A 664 -13.78 19.34 38.32
C VAL A 664 -13.45 18.38 37.19
#